data_e157542429e52679804708314efea4e4
#
_entry.id   e157542429e52679804708314efea4e4
#
_cell.length_a   1.000
_cell.length_b   1.000
_cell.length_c   1.000
_cell.angle_alpha   90.00
_cell.angle_beta   90.00
_cell.angle_gamma   90.00
#
_symmetry.space_group_name_H-M   'P 1'
#
loop_
_entity.id
_entity.type
_entity.pdbx_description
1 polymer ?
#
loop_
_entity_poly.entity_id
_entity_poly.type
_entity_poly.pdbx_seq_one_letter_code
_entity_poly.pdbx_strand_id
1 'polypeptide(L)'
;MIVPRYYEDLSVLHENTMPARAYYIPASKRMDNLVEHREESDRMQLLNGTWKFQYFNSIYDVQDPFFEKDYDTENFDEIQVPSVWQMAGYDTHQYTNIRYPFPFDPPYVPQDIPCGAYAHTFVYHKDENAPKAFLNFEGVDSCFYVWINGSYVGYSQVSHMTSEFDITDLLQDGENSIAVLVMKWCDGSYLEDQDKFRMSGIFRDVYILKRPEQAISDYHIKTKIEDMLAKIELDVKFYSPANVKISIEDKNGAVVAVGSIAEEGTAVLEIANPELWNTENLYLYQLILETENEVIVDHIALRKIEIKDQVIYLNGQKIKFRGVNRHDSDPVTGFTISVEQITTDLTLMKQHNFNAIRSSHYPNAPFFYEMCDKYGFMVIDEADIEAHGPFMLYREEDTDYNRFKRWNEKIADDPAWEAAIVDRVKLMVERDKNRFCIVMWSMGNESAYGCNFEKALAWTKKFDPDRITQYESARYRNYDETYDYSNLDVYSRMYPALSEIQEYLDKDGSKPFLLVEYCHSMGNGPGDFEDYFQMIQDNDKMCGGFVWEWCDHAIAHGTAENGKKIYAYGGDHGEEIHDGNFCMDGLVYPDRTVHTGLLEYKNVYRPARVVSYDKESGELVLHNYMDFDDLKDYVKISYKLTQDGLVISKGKLSEVSVAPHSEGKISLNINVPENGKCYLKLIYQLKKEMPLLEKDHILGFDEIEVSQKDAKCQLAEKWLEKTSADSELQVNENDTQIHIKGREFAYTIDRRTALFTEMKFAGREYLNHPMELNIWRAPTDNDMYIKSEWRKAHYDKAYTRAYTTEVVQGKHGVKITSHASVVAETVQKILDLTITWTIDAAGKIDADIEATKDGEFPDLPRFGVRMFLDKKLADVRYFGMGPQESYRDKHQAASHGLYRANIGDLHEDYIRPQENGSHYDCEYVELNNSRYGIVASAEKAFSFNASYYTQEELEKKTHNYELTESDSVVFCVDYELNGIGSNSCGPVVLDQYRFNDVLFRFQFTLVPYVKG
;
A
#
# COMPACT_ATOMS: atom_id res chain seq x y z
N MET A 1 -6.72 -27.41 35.70
CA MET A 1 -6.69 -27.02 34.30
C MET A 1 -7.57 -27.97 33.52
N ILE A 2 -8.46 -27.47 32.68
CA ILE A 2 -9.47 -28.29 31.99
C ILE A 2 -9.00 -28.86 30.65
N VAL A 3 -7.86 -28.40 30.12
CA VAL A 3 -7.27 -28.85 28.87
C VAL A 3 -5.79 -29.25 29.05
N PRO A 4 -5.25 -30.17 28.23
CA PRO A 4 -3.83 -30.46 28.21
C PRO A 4 -3.03 -29.25 27.72
N ARG A 5 -1.72 -29.20 28.07
CA ARG A 5 -0.84 -28.07 27.70
C ARG A 5 -0.23 -28.24 26.31
N TYR A 6 -1.03 -28.52 25.30
CA TYR A 6 -0.54 -28.61 23.92
C TYR A 6 -0.02 -27.28 23.38
N TYR A 7 -0.53 -26.17 23.92
CA TYR A 7 -0.17 -24.81 23.57
C TYR A 7 1.27 -24.37 23.98
N GLU A 8 2.02 -25.26 24.63
CA GLU A 8 3.43 -25.08 25.01
C GLU A 8 4.25 -26.34 24.66
N ASP A 9 3.87 -27.08 23.62
CA ASP A 9 4.49 -28.35 23.23
C ASP A 9 4.68 -28.45 21.72
N LEU A 10 5.86 -28.09 21.22
CA LEU A 10 6.23 -28.14 19.80
C LEU A 10 6.05 -29.51 19.14
N SER A 11 5.85 -30.57 19.92
CA SER A 11 5.57 -31.91 19.38
C SER A 11 4.09 -32.16 19.06
N VAL A 12 3.17 -31.25 19.48
CA VAL A 12 1.73 -31.38 19.31
C VAL A 12 1.17 -30.14 18.61
N LEU A 13 1.25 -30.08 17.32
CA LEU A 13 0.70 -28.97 16.51
C LEU A 13 -0.81 -29.10 16.35
N HIS A 14 -1.30 -30.34 16.16
CA HIS A 14 -2.71 -30.68 15.98
C HIS A 14 -3.03 -31.98 16.67
N GLU A 15 -4.27 -32.15 17.12
CA GLU A 15 -4.78 -33.42 17.63
C GLU A 15 -6.15 -33.73 17.01
N ASN A 16 -6.29 -34.89 16.43
CA ASN A 16 -7.50 -35.40 15.76
C ASN A 16 -7.97 -34.56 14.55
N THR A 17 -7.15 -33.67 14.02
CA THR A 17 -7.46 -33.01 12.75
C THR A 17 -7.38 -33.99 11.59
N MET A 18 -8.21 -33.79 10.58
CA MET A 18 -8.14 -34.53 9.33
C MET A 18 -6.91 -34.07 8.53
N PRO A 19 -6.36 -34.90 7.63
CA PRO A 19 -5.28 -34.49 6.76
C PRO A 19 -5.64 -33.25 5.92
N ALA A 20 -4.66 -32.38 5.67
CA ALA A 20 -4.82 -31.25 4.77
C ALA A 20 -5.24 -31.73 3.37
N ARG A 21 -6.13 -31.00 2.72
CA ARG A 21 -6.65 -31.27 1.38
C ARG A 21 -6.91 -29.99 0.61
N ALA A 22 -7.09 -30.11 -0.71
CA ALA A 22 -7.50 -29.00 -1.53
C ALA A 22 -8.84 -28.40 -1.02
N TYR A 23 -8.94 -27.06 -1.07
CA TYR A 23 -10.18 -26.39 -0.78
C TYR A 23 -11.19 -26.57 -1.92
N TYR A 24 -12.40 -26.94 -1.57
CA TYR A 24 -13.58 -26.98 -2.43
C TYR A 24 -14.84 -27.11 -1.58
N ILE A 25 -15.97 -26.65 -2.11
CA ILE A 25 -17.28 -26.82 -1.51
C ILE A 25 -18.10 -27.81 -2.36
N PRO A 26 -18.47 -28.97 -1.81
CA PRO A 26 -19.29 -29.96 -2.51
C PRO A 26 -20.77 -29.58 -2.46
N ALA A 27 -21.56 -30.17 -3.36
CA ALA A 27 -23.02 -30.11 -3.34
C ALA A 27 -23.63 -31.49 -3.70
N SER A 28 -24.91 -31.71 -3.45
CA SER A 28 -25.60 -32.95 -3.87
C SER A 28 -25.90 -32.99 -5.37
N LYS A 29 -25.88 -31.83 -6.02
CA LYS A 29 -26.14 -31.62 -7.44
C LYS A 29 -25.25 -30.49 -7.94
N ARG A 30 -25.17 -30.35 -9.28
CA ARG A 30 -24.42 -29.24 -9.88
C ARG A 30 -24.91 -27.87 -9.37
N MET A 31 -24.01 -27.08 -8.86
CA MET A 31 -24.18 -25.69 -8.42
C MET A 31 -22.98 -24.88 -8.92
N ASP A 32 -23.24 -23.87 -9.75
CA ASP A 32 -22.18 -23.21 -10.54
C ASP A 32 -21.64 -21.92 -9.93
N ASN A 33 -22.12 -21.47 -8.78
CA ASN A 33 -21.75 -20.15 -8.23
C ASN A 33 -21.39 -20.20 -6.74
N LEU A 34 -20.64 -21.22 -6.33
CA LEU A 34 -20.25 -21.41 -4.93
C LEU A 34 -19.03 -20.62 -4.48
N VAL A 35 -18.33 -19.92 -5.39
CA VAL A 35 -17.15 -19.10 -5.04
C VAL A 35 -17.55 -17.95 -4.11
N GLU A 36 -18.56 -17.20 -4.48
CA GLU A 36 -19.03 -16.00 -3.72
C GLU A 36 -20.26 -16.30 -2.86
N HIS A 37 -20.93 -17.46 -3.06
CA HIS A 37 -22.16 -17.87 -2.40
C HIS A 37 -22.09 -19.33 -1.93
N ARG A 38 -21.01 -19.68 -1.26
CA ARG A 38 -20.76 -21.06 -0.80
C ARG A 38 -21.79 -21.59 0.20
N GLU A 39 -22.41 -20.67 0.94
CA GLU A 39 -23.50 -20.95 1.86
C GLU A 39 -24.77 -21.49 1.19
N GLU A 40 -24.89 -21.35 -0.13
CA GLU A 40 -26.02 -21.91 -0.91
C GLU A 40 -25.88 -23.42 -1.10
N SER A 41 -24.70 -24.02 -0.86
CA SER A 41 -24.51 -25.46 -0.97
C SER A 41 -25.36 -26.22 0.03
N ASP A 42 -26.13 -27.21 -0.44
CA ASP A 42 -26.92 -28.11 0.40
C ASP A 42 -26.05 -29.11 1.20
N ARG A 43 -24.76 -29.15 0.93
CA ARG A 43 -23.75 -29.94 1.67
C ARG A 43 -23.01 -29.14 2.71
N MET A 44 -23.21 -27.84 2.78
CA MET A 44 -22.58 -26.95 3.75
C MET A 44 -23.63 -26.43 4.74
N GLN A 45 -23.33 -26.53 6.01
CA GLN A 45 -24.11 -25.91 7.07
C GLN A 45 -23.23 -24.92 7.84
N LEU A 46 -23.43 -23.61 7.62
CA LEU A 46 -22.76 -22.57 8.38
C LEU A 46 -23.19 -22.62 9.86
N LEU A 47 -22.23 -22.45 10.75
CA LEU A 47 -22.45 -22.26 12.16
C LEU A 47 -22.17 -20.81 12.61
N ASN A 48 -21.93 -19.93 11.63
CA ASN A 48 -21.76 -18.49 11.88
C ASN A 48 -22.99 -17.89 12.57
N GLY A 49 -22.79 -16.77 13.24
CA GLY A 49 -23.86 -16.02 13.88
C GLY A 49 -23.55 -15.71 15.34
N THR A 50 -24.58 -15.56 16.14
CA THR A 50 -24.42 -15.20 17.56
C THR A 50 -24.12 -16.44 18.39
N TRP A 51 -22.99 -16.45 19.08
CA TRP A 51 -22.59 -17.50 20.03
C TRP A 51 -22.57 -16.94 21.45
N LYS A 52 -22.73 -17.80 22.45
CA LYS A 52 -22.46 -17.50 23.83
C LYS A 52 -20.96 -17.43 24.07
N PHE A 53 -20.52 -16.43 24.85
CA PHE A 53 -19.09 -16.14 25.00
C PHE A 53 -18.74 -15.70 26.41
N GLN A 54 -17.66 -16.21 26.95
CA GLN A 54 -17.10 -15.73 28.21
C GLN A 54 -15.58 -15.52 28.04
N TYR A 55 -15.14 -14.29 28.26
CA TYR A 55 -13.73 -13.93 28.27
C TYR A 55 -13.11 -14.17 29.65
N PHE A 56 -11.89 -14.69 29.66
CA PHE A 56 -11.09 -14.89 30.87
C PHE A 56 -9.70 -14.23 30.66
N ASN A 57 -9.21 -13.55 31.69
CA ASN A 57 -7.87 -12.94 31.65
C ASN A 57 -6.76 -14.00 31.77
N SER A 58 -7.06 -15.19 32.24
CA SER A 58 -6.11 -16.29 32.40
C SER A 58 -6.78 -17.63 32.18
N ILE A 59 -6.08 -18.57 31.54
CA ILE A 59 -6.51 -19.97 31.42
C ILE A 59 -6.76 -20.62 32.79
N TYR A 60 -6.12 -20.15 33.85
CA TYR A 60 -6.34 -20.65 35.21
C TYR A 60 -7.69 -20.24 35.79
N ASP A 61 -8.34 -19.25 35.23
CA ASP A 61 -9.69 -18.82 35.66
C ASP A 61 -10.78 -19.71 35.08
N VAL A 62 -10.48 -20.52 34.07
CA VAL A 62 -11.40 -21.49 33.46
C VAL A 62 -11.40 -22.75 34.30
N GLN A 63 -12.27 -22.81 35.31
CA GLN A 63 -12.32 -23.89 36.26
C GLN A 63 -13.49 -24.85 36.00
N ASP A 64 -14.58 -24.32 35.46
CA ASP A 64 -15.80 -25.08 35.20
C ASP A 64 -15.77 -25.74 33.81
N PRO A 65 -16.30 -26.95 33.66
CA PRO A 65 -16.35 -27.66 32.39
C PRO A 65 -17.46 -27.10 31.50
N PHE A 66 -17.30 -25.85 31.02
CA PHE A 66 -18.31 -25.12 30.22
C PHE A 66 -18.72 -25.87 28.94
N PHE A 67 -17.94 -26.84 28.53
CA PHE A 67 -18.15 -27.68 27.34
C PHE A 67 -19.14 -28.81 27.57
N GLU A 68 -19.53 -29.09 28.82
CA GLU A 68 -20.53 -30.10 29.08
C GLU A 68 -21.89 -29.72 28.50
N LYS A 69 -22.60 -30.71 27.95
CA LYS A 69 -23.84 -30.49 27.20
C LYS A 69 -24.93 -29.72 28.00
N ASP A 70 -25.01 -29.98 29.31
CA ASP A 70 -26.04 -29.40 30.19
C ASP A 70 -25.50 -28.20 30.98
N TYR A 71 -24.34 -27.65 30.62
CA TYR A 71 -23.77 -26.50 31.29
C TYR A 71 -24.61 -25.23 31.02
N ASP A 72 -24.90 -24.51 32.10
CA ASP A 72 -25.69 -23.28 32.05
C ASP A 72 -24.88 -22.09 31.56
N THR A 73 -25.16 -21.66 30.35
CA THR A 73 -24.53 -20.49 29.70
C THR A 73 -25.37 -19.22 29.74
N GLU A 74 -26.42 -19.16 30.60
CA GLU A 74 -27.27 -17.94 30.69
C GLU A 74 -26.49 -16.68 31.07
N ASN A 75 -25.40 -16.84 31.86
CA ASN A 75 -24.55 -15.73 32.27
C ASN A 75 -23.41 -15.39 31.27
N PHE A 76 -23.28 -16.11 30.16
CA PHE A 76 -22.34 -15.77 29.12
C PHE A 76 -22.85 -14.59 28.33
N ASP A 77 -21.92 -13.74 27.87
CA ASP A 77 -22.22 -12.70 26.91
C ASP A 77 -22.56 -13.30 25.53
N GLU A 78 -22.77 -12.45 24.55
CA GLU A 78 -23.00 -12.84 23.17
C GLU A 78 -21.92 -12.21 22.27
N ILE A 79 -21.33 -13.01 21.37
CA ILE A 79 -20.37 -12.57 20.40
C ILE A 79 -20.76 -13.05 19.00
N GLN A 80 -20.46 -12.28 17.97
CA GLN A 80 -20.61 -12.73 16.59
C GLN A 80 -19.46 -13.66 16.21
N VAL A 81 -19.74 -14.73 15.48
CA VAL A 81 -18.77 -15.60 14.82
C VAL A 81 -19.07 -15.57 13.33
N PRO A 82 -18.09 -15.22 12.48
CA PRO A 82 -16.71 -14.87 12.83
C PRO A 82 -16.58 -13.45 13.41
N SER A 83 -15.64 -13.26 14.34
CA SER A 83 -15.15 -11.95 14.81
C SER A 83 -13.89 -12.10 15.66
N VAL A 84 -13.22 -10.99 15.95
CA VAL A 84 -12.11 -10.91 16.90
C VAL A 84 -12.55 -10.23 18.20
N TRP A 85 -11.99 -10.66 19.35
CA TRP A 85 -12.40 -10.20 20.68
C TRP A 85 -12.25 -8.69 20.86
N GLN A 86 -11.13 -8.15 20.37
CA GLN A 86 -10.77 -6.76 20.58
C GLN A 86 -11.77 -5.81 19.91
N MET A 87 -12.31 -6.20 18.75
CA MET A 87 -13.38 -5.46 18.08
C MET A 87 -14.75 -5.61 18.78
N ALA A 88 -14.93 -6.68 19.56
CA ALA A 88 -16.12 -6.91 20.38
C ALA A 88 -16.04 -6.27 21.78
N GLY A 89 -14.92 -5.62 22.11
CA GLY A 89 -14.73 -4.92 23.39
C GLY A 89 -14.12 -5.76 24.50
N TYR A 90 -13.56 -6.92 24.16
CA TYR A 90 -12.79 -7.76 25.08
C TYR A 90 -11.30 -7.63 24.79
N ASP A 91 -10.46 -7.71 25.84
CA ASP A 91 -9.01 -7.52 25.72
C ASP A 91 -8.64 -6.11 25.19
N THR A 92 -7.36 -5.85 25.00
CA THR A 92 -6.84 -4.57 24.53
C THR A 92 -6.21 -4.75 23.15
N HIS A 93 -6.46 -3.81 22.24
CA HIS A 93 -5.71 -3.74 20.99
C HIS A 93 -4.24 -3.51 21.28
N GLN A 94 -3.37 -4.16 20.53
CA GLN A 94 -1.93 -4.04 20.63
C GLN A 94 -1.32 -4.11 19.23
N TYR A 95 -0.45 -3.15 18.92
CA TYR A 95 0.30 -3.11 17.70
C TYR A 95 1.79 -3.15 17.97
N THR A 96 2.46 -4.18 17.45
CA THR A 96 3.92 -4.24 17.39
C THR A 96 4.37 -4.68 16.00
N ASN A 97 5.52 -4.15 15.54
CA ASN A 97 6.15 -4.57 14.29
C ASN A 97 7.13 -5.72 14.57
N ILE A 98 8.34 -5.43 15.05
CA ILE A 98 9.47 -6.38 15.13
C ILE A 98 9.68 -6.99 16.53
N ARG A 99 8.68 -6.98 17.38
CA ARG A 99 8.82 -7.38 18.80
C ARG A 99 7.67 -8.26 19.23
N TYR A 100 8.01 -9.39 19.88
CA TYR A 100 6.97 -10.08 20.63
C TYR A 100 6.46 -9.20 21.79
N PRO A 101 5.15 -9.14 22.01
CA PRO A 101 4.58 -8.42 23.16
C PRO A 101 4.71 -9.22 24.47
N PHE A 102 5.54 -10.26 24.49
CA PHE A 102 5.80 -11.14 25.61
C PHE A 102 7.27 -11.59 25.63
N PRO A 103 7.77 -12.16 26.77
CA PRO A 103 9.16 -12.63 26.87
C PRO A 103 9.48 -13.73 25.85
N PHE A 104 10.67 -13.66 25.23
CA PHE A 104 11.15 -14.72 24.35
C PHE A 104 11.69 -15.89 25.19
N ASP A 105 10.88 -16.91 25.42
CA ASP A 105 11.19 -18.11 26.18
C ASP A 105 10.52 -19.38 25.60
N PRO A 106 10.65 -19.65 24.27
CA PRO A 106 9.95 -20.74 23.63
C PRO A 106 10.30 -22.11 24.23
N PRO A 107 9.35 -23.06 24.32
CA PRO A 107 7.98 -22.98 23.78
C PRO A 107 6.97 -22.28 24.70
N TYR A 108 7.44 -21.74 25.85
CA TYR A 108 6.57 -21.16 26.87
C TYR A 108 6.02 -19.81 26.48
N VAL A 109 4.74 -19.59 26.74
CA VAL A 109 4.04 -18.31 26.56
C VAL A 109 3.67 -17.72 27.94
N PRO A 110 3.17 -16.49 28.05
CA PRO A 110 2.76 -15.93 29.36
C PRO A 110 1.88 -16.88 30.12
N GLN A 111 2.13 -17.06 31.43
CA GLN A 111 1.36 -17.99 32.26
C GLN A 111 -0.12 -17.62 32.34
N ASP A 112 -0.42 -16.33 32.46
CA ASP A 112 -1.77 -15.80 32.41
C ASP A 112 -2.16 -15.57 30.95
N ILE A 113 -2.56 -16.64 30.25
CA ILE A 113 -2.99 -16.57 28.85
C ILE A 113 -4.46 -16.14 28.82
N PRO A 114 -4.80 -15.00 28.21
CA PRO A 114 -6.18 -14.66 27.95
C PRO A 114 -6.83 -15.72 27.05
N CYS A 115 -8.09 -16.04 27.35
CA CYS A 115 -8.82 -17.03 26.57
C CYS A 115 -10.32 -16.73 26.51
N GLY A 116 -10.98 -17.24 25.47
CA GLY A 116 -12.40 -17.11 25.25
C GLY A 116 -13.07 -18.48 25.19
N ALA A 117 -14.08 -18.67 26.05
CA ALA A 117 -14.96 -19.83 26.03
C ALA A 117 -16.18 -19.51 25.16
N TYR A 118 -16.37 -20.25 24.07
CA TYR A 118 -17.49 -20.12 23.16
C TYR A 118 -18.43 -21.32 23.33
N ALA A 119 -19.74 -21.07 23.24
CA ALA A 119 -20.75 -22.14 23.22
C ALA A 119 -21.87 -21.78 22.25
N HIS A 120 -22.32 -22.77 21.47
CA HIS A 120 -23.40 -22.57 20.51
C HIS A 120 -24.24 -23.83 20.40
N THR A 121 -25.55 -23.67 20.25
CA THR A 121 -26.50 -24.74 20.02
C THR A 121 -27.03 -24.66 18.59
N PHE A 122 -26.98 -25.74 17.86
CA PHE A 122 -27.45 -25.82 16.50
C PHE A 122 -28.25 -27.07 16.22
N VAL A 123 -29.14 -27.02 15.21
CA VAL A 123 -29.90 -28.19 14.76
C VAL A 123 -29.16 -28.83 13.57
N TYR A 124 -28.88 -30.12 13.70
CA TYR A 124 -28.32 -30.93 12.65
C TYR A 124 -29.30 -31.98 12.18
N HIS A 125 -29.48 -32.13 10.89
CA HIS A 125 -30.29 -33.19 10.29
C HIS A 125 -29.40 -34.19 9.56
N LYS A 126 -29.43 -35.44 10.03
CA LYS A 126 -28.68 -36.52 9.38
C LYS A 126 -29.25 -36.76 7.97
N ASP A 127 -28.34 -36.95 7.02
CA ASP A 127 -28.65 -37.24 5.63
C ASP A 127 -28.11 -38.65 5.32
N GLU A 128 -29.02 -39.60 4.93
CA GLU A 128 -28.63 -40.94 4.58
C GLU A 128 -27.70 -41.02 3.34
N ASN A 129 -27.79 -40.01 2.44
CA ASN A 129 -26.93 -39.92 1.27
C ASN A 129 -25.60 -39.20 1.55
N ALA A 130 -25.47 -38.51 2.74
CA ALA A 130 -24.28 -37.86 3.20
C ALA A 130 -24.12 -38.05 4.71
N PRO A 131 -23.83 -39.28 5.17
CA PRO A 131 -23.83 -39.61 6.59
C PRO A 131 -22.60 -39.06 7.35
N LYS A 132 -21.54 -38.65 6.67
CA LYS A 132 -20.34 -38.06 7.27
C LYS A 132 -20.52 -36.57 7.54
N ALA A 133 -19.94 -36.08 8.61
CA ALA A 133 -19.99 -34.69 9.01
C ALA A 133 -18.61 -34.19 9.42
N PHE A 134 -18.09 -33.24 8.68
CA PHE A 134 -16.76 -32.68 8.92
C PHE A 134 -16.89 -31.21 9.33
N LEU A 135 -16.44 -30.93 10.56
CA LEU A 135 -16.44 -29.59 11.14
C LEU A 135 -15.19 -28.84 10.68
N ASN A 136 -15.37 -27.66 10.13
CA ASN A 136 -14.30 -26.80 9.61
C ASN A 136 -14.24 -25.48 10.37
N PHE A 137 -13.03 -25.09 10.77
CA PHE A 137 -12.67 -23.74 11.21
C PHE A 137 -11.69 -23.18 10.19
N GLU A 138 -12.02 -22.12 9.49
CA GLU A 138 -11.13 -21.55 8.45
C GLU A 138 -10.05 -20.62 9.00
N GLY A 139 -10.21 -20.14 10.23
CA GLY A 139 -9.22 -19.33 10.92
C GLY A 139 -9.59 -19.06 12.37
N VAL A 140 -8.65 -19.39 13.27
CA VAL A 140 -8.78 -19.15 14.72
C VAL A 140 -7.42 -18.72 15.27
N ASP A 141 -7.34 -17.54 15.86
CA ASP A 141 -6.12 -16.98 16.42
C ASP A 141 -6.13 -17.07 17.95
N SER A 142 -5.13 -17.76 18.56
CA SER A 142 -3.95 -18.42 17.98
C SER A 142 -4.05 -19.95 17.99
N CYS A 143 -4.72 -20.56 18.99
CA CYS A 143 -4.98 -22.00 19.05
C CYS A 143 -6.30 -22.28 19.78
N PHE A 144 -6.85 -23.47 19.59
CA PHE A 144 -8.15 -23.79 20.17
C PHE A 144 -8.35 -25.29 20.47
N TYR A 145 -9.27 -25.51 21.41
CA TYR A 145 -9.81 -26.83 21.75
C TYR A 145 -11.29 -26.85 21.44
N VAL A 146 -11.82 -27.97 20.94
CA VAL A 146 -13.22 -28.10 20.54
C VAL A 146 -13.91 -29.35 21.10
N TRP A 147 -15.20 -29.19 21.45
CA TRP A 147 -16.08 -30.24 21.94
C TRP A 147 -17.42 -30.23 21.20
N ILE A 148 -17.99 -31.40 20.96
CA ILE A 148 -19.36 -31.59 20.45
C ILE A 148 -20.14 -32.41 21.43
N ASN A 149 -21.32 -31.93 21.88
CA ASN A 149 -22.18 -32.61 22.86
C ASN A 149 -21.44 -33.05 24.14
N GLY A 150 -20.49 -32.24 24.63
CA GLY A 150 -19.64 -32.51 25.77
C GLY A 150 -18.47 -33.47 25.51
N SER A 151 -18.36 -34.02 24.32
CA SER A 151 -17.26 -34.93 23.95
C SER A 151 -16.15 -34.16 23.33
N TYR A 152 -14.90 -34.37 23.77
CA TYR A 152 -13.72 -33.77 23.21
C TYR A 152 -13.51 -34.21 21.74
N VAL A 153 -13.30 -33.22 20.86
CA VAL A 153 -13.05 -33.45 19.43
C VAL A 153 -11.57 -33.39 19.14
N GLY A 154 -10.90 -32.26 19.46
CA GLY A 154 -9.48 -32.11 19.14
C GLY A 154 -8.92 -30.72 19.50
N TYR A 155 -7.65 -30.52 19.06
CA TYR A 155 -6.87 -29.30 19.21
C TYR A 155 -6.24 -28.92 17.89
N SER A 156 -6.12 -27.62 17.63
CA SER A 156 -5.38 -27.10 16.49
C SER A 156 -4.78 -25.72 16.75
N GLN A 157 -3.73 -25.42 16.02
CA GLN A 157 -3.08 -24.10 15.92
C GLN A 157 -2.84 -23.73 14.44
N VAL A 158 -2.10 -22.69 14.15
CA VAL A 158 -1.89 -22.04 12.84
C VAL A 158 -3.10 -21.19 12.44
N SER A 159 -3.05 -19.93 12.86
CA SER A 159 -4.21 -19.02 12.90
C SER A 159 -4.95 -18.86 11.58
N HIS A 160 -4.23 -18.80 10.45
CA HIS A 160 -4.82 -18.49 9.14
C HIS A 160 -5.05 -19.74 8.28
N MET A 161 -5.02 -20.93 8.88
CA MET A 161 -5.23 -22.19 8.17
C MET A 161 -6.51 -22.90 8.59
N THR A 162 -7.07 -23.68 7.66
CA THR A 162 -8.28 -24.45 7.90
C THR A 162 -7.97 -25.68 8.75
N SER A 163 -8.71 -25.84 9.84
CA SER A 163 -8.71 -27.06 10.67
C SER A 163 -10.01 -27.83 10.48
N GLU A 164 -9.92 -29.08 10.01
CA GLU A 164 -11.09 -29.94 9.75
C GLU A 164 -11.09 -31.13 10.72
N PHE A 165 -12.27 -31.47 11.28
CA PHE A 165 -12.44 -32.57 12.23
C PHE A 165 -13.61 -33.45 11.81
N ASP A 166 -13.46 -34.80 11.87
CA ASP A 166 -14.56 -35.74 11.70
C ASP A 166 -15.40 -35.80 13.01
N ILE A 167 -16.60 -35.28 12.95
CA ILE A 167 -17.55 -35.28 14.09
C ILE A 167 -18.76 -36.20 13.86
N THR A 168 -18.70 -37.08 12.86
CA THR A 168 -19.79 -37.94 12.42
C THR A 168 -20.45 -38.71 13.56
N ASP A 169 -19.64 -39.35 14.43
CA ASP A 169 -20.13 -40.19 15.51
C ASP A 169 -20.57 -39.40 16.75
N LEU A 170 -20.23 -38.09 16.81
CA LEU A 170 -20.56 -37.21 17.92
C LEU A 170 -21.90 -36.49 17.75
N LEU A 171 -22.39 -36.39 16.48
CA LEU A 171 -23.63 -35.69 16.18
C LEU A 171 -24.86 -36.59 16.37
N GLN A 172 -25.92 -36.00 16.85
CA GLN A 172 -27.26 -36.60 16.88
C GLN A 172 -28.20 -35.90 15.91
N ASP A 173 -29.26 -36.58 15.46
CA ASP A 173 -30.29 -35.92 14.69
C ASP A 173 -31.10 -34.99 15.62
N GLY A 174 -31.25 -33.71 15.24
CA GLY A 174 -31.85 -32.69 16.05
C GLY A 174 -30.83 -31.73 16.69
N GLU A 175 -31.07 -31.35 17.95
CA GLU A 175 -30.26 -30.35 18.65
C GLU A 175 -28.89 -30.91 19.10
N ASN A 176 -27.83 -30.15 18.78
CA ASN A 176 -26.45 -30.43 19.17
C ASN A 176 -25.82 -29.16 19.80
N SER A 177 -24.78 -29.36 20.59
CA SER A 177 -23.98 -28.28 21.15
C SER A 177 -22.55 -28.39 20.70
N ILE A 178 -21.94 -27.22 20.43
CA ILE A 178 -20.51 -27.05 20.19
C ILE A 178 -19.94 -26.12 21.25
N ALA A 179 -18.79 -26.47 21.78
CA ALA A 179 -18.02 -25.61 22.67
C ALA A 179 -16.59 -25.48 22.15
N VAL A 180 -16.02 -24.28 22.23
CA VAL A 180 -14.65 -23.98 21.78
C VAL A 180 -13.95 -23.15 22.84
N LEU A 181 -12.73 -23.52 23.19
CA LEU A 181 -11.84 -22.69 24.01
C LEU A 181 -10.73 -22.16 23.10
N VAL A 182 -10.72 -20.84 22.86
CA VAL A 182 -9.68 -20.16 22.09
C VAL A 182 -8.68 -19.52 23.03
N MET A 183 -7.40 -19.62 22.77
CA MET A 183 -6.33 -19.04 23.57
C MET A 183 -5.60 -17.98 22.77
N LYS A 184 -5.25 -16.85 23.42
CA LYS A 184 -4.55 -15.73 22.78
C LYS A 184 -3.13 -16.10 22.34
N TRP A 185 -2.45 -16.91 23.13
CA TRP A 185 -1.05 -17.27 22.90
C TRP A 185 -0.84 -18.78 22.94
N CYS A 186 0.01 -19.25 22.07
CA CYS A 186 0.57 -20.61 22.07
C CYS A 186 2.01 -20.57 21.57
N ASP A 187 2.71 -21.71 21.58
CA ASP A 187 4.05 -21.84 21.00
C ASP A 187 4.08 -21.44 19.51
N GLY A 188 2.98 -21.64 18.78
CA GLY A 188 2.81 -21.13 17.42
C GLY A 188 2.89 -19.61 17.28
N SER A 189 2.58 -18.85 18.35
CA SER A 189 2.67 -17.38 18.34
C SER A 189 4.08 -16.84 18.13
N TYR A 190 5.12 -17.66 18.35
CA TYR A 190 6.51 -17.33 17.99
C TYR A 190 6.77 -17.34 16.48
N LEU A 191 5.87 -17.93 15.69
CA LEU A 191 5.88 -17.96 14.22
C LEU A 191 4.81 -17.04 13.61
N GLU A 192 4.07 -16.27 14.43
CA GLU A 192 3.01 -15.38 14.00
C GLU A 192 3.24 -13.97 14.53
N ASP A 193 4.47 -13.45 14.32
CA ASP A 193 4.92 -12.12 14.76
C ASP A 193 4.78 -11.05 13.66
N GLN A 194 3.76 -11.18 12.81
CA GLN A 194 3.54 -10.27 11.68
C GLN A 194 3.33 -8.82 12.13
N ASP A 195 3.75 -7.88 11.28
CA ASP A 195 3.57 -6.44 11.46
C ASP A 195 2.11 -6.03 11.30
N LYS A 196 1.32 -6.30 12.33
CA LYS A 196 -0.13 -6.00 12.39
C LYS A 196 -0.62 -5.90 13.81
N PHE A 197 -1.87 -5.42 14.00
CA PHE A 197 -2.54 -5.53 15.30
C PHE A 197 -2.61 -6.99 15.77
N ARG A 198 -2.44 -7.22 17.07
CA ARG A 198 -2.63 -8.53 17.72
C ARG A 198 -4.08 -8.67 18.10
N MET A 199 -4.80 -9.53 17.42
CA MET A 199 -6.22 -9.80 17.66
C MET A 199 -6.45 -11.31 17.78
N SER A 200 -7.48 -11.72 18.50
CA SER A 200 -7.73 -13.13 18.76
C SER A 200 -9.20 -13.46 18.63
N GLY A 201 -9.52 -14.73 18.38
CA GLY A 201 -10.87 -15.22 18.25
C GLY A 201 -11.09 -16.13 17.05
N ILE A 202 -12.32 -16.52 16.82
CA ILE A 202 -12.76 -17.25 15.61
C ILE A 202 -13.07 -16.19 14.55
N PHE A 203 -12.10 -15.91 13.67
CA PHE A 203 -12.18 -14.74 12.77
C PHE A 203 -12.53 -15.08 11.33
N ARG A 204 -12.61 -16.38 10.97
CA ARG A 204 -13.12 -16.86 9.68
C ARG A 204 -14.25 -17.85 9.94
N ASP A 205 -14.92 -18.27 8.88
CA ASP A 205 -16.13 -19.10 8.93
C ASP A 205 -15.95 -20.42 9.67
N VAL A 206 -17.03 -20.81 10.34
CA VAL A 206 -17.19 -22.15 10.95
C VAL A 206 -18.36 -22.85 10.28
N TYR A 207 -18.16 -24.07 9.79
CA TYR A 207 -19.19 -24.80 9.09
C TYR A 207 -19.01 -26.31 9.16
N ILE A 208 -20.09 -27.05 8.91
CA ILE A 208 -20.10 -28.50 8.76
C ILE A 208 -20.30 -28.85 7.29
N LEU A 209 -19.41 -29.68 6.75
CA LEU A 209 -19.61 -30.34 5.46
C LEU A 209 -20.26 -31.69 5.65
N LYS A 210 -21.42 -31.91 5.00
CA LYS A 210 -22.11 -33.21 4.92
C LYS A 210 -21.56 -33.96 3.72
N ARG A 211 -20.97 -35.13 3.97
CA ARG A 211 -20.26 -35.88 2.94
C ARG A 211 -20.80 -37.29 2.78
N PRO A 212 -20.94 -37.80 1.56
CA PRO A 212 -21.19 -39.22 1.29
C PRO A 212 -20.10 -40.12 1.89
N GLU A 213 -20.39 -41.41 2.11
CA GLU A 213 -19.36 -42.40 2.46
C GLU A 213 -18.25 -42.51 1.42
N GLN A 214 -18.64 -42.34 0.14
CA GLN A 214 -17.77 -42.43 -1.01
C GLN A 214 -17.48 -41.05 -1.59
N ALA A 215 -17.22 -40.06 -0.71
CA ALA A 215 -16.87 -38.70 -1.14
C ALA A 215 -15.43 -38.62 -1.59
N ILE A 216 -15.17 -37.62 -2.47
CA ILE A 216 -13.82 -37.23 -2.83
C ILE A 216 -13.14 -36.64 -1.60
N SER A 217 -12.05 -37.24 -1.11
CA SER A 217 -11.29 -36.70 0.02
C SER A 217 -10.34 -35.59 -0.38
N ASP A 218 -9.72 -35.70 -1.54
CA ASP A 218 -8.76 -34.76 -2.07
C ASP A 218 -8.66 -34.89 -3.57
N TYR A 219 -8.28 -33.80 -4.26
CA TYR A 219 -7.83 -33.88 -5.65
C TYR A 219 -6.75 -32.88 -5.95
N HIS A 220 -5.92 -33.18 -6.94
CA HIS A 220 -4.85 -32.31 -7.41
C HIS A 220 -4.89 -32.17 -8.92
N ILE A 221 -4.98 -30.94 -9.40
CA ILE A 221 -5.00 -30.61 -10.83
C ILE A 221 -3.61 -30.16 -11.25
N LYS A 222 -2.96 -30.93 -12.14
CA LYS A 222 -1.70 -30.54 -12.75
C LYS A 222 -1.91 -30.28 -14.23
N THR A 223 -1.37 -29.20 -14.74
CA THR A 223 -1.55 -28.81 -16.14
C THR A 223 -0.23 -28.77 -16.87
N LYS A 224 -0.16 -29.34 -18.05
CA LYS A 224 1.00 -29.27 -18.93
C LYS A 224 0.57 -28.78 -20.29
N ILE A 225 1.17 -27.70 -20.75
CA ILE A 225 0.84 -27.08 -22.04
C ILE A 225 2.04 -27.27 -22.97
N GLU A 226 1.82 -27.98 -24.05
CA GLU A 226 2.81 -28.22 -25.09
C GLU A 226 2.18 -27.88 -26.46
N ASP A 227 2.76 -26.87 -27.13
CA ASP A 227 2.25 -26.33 -28.40
C ASP A 227 0.76 -25.96 -28.28
N MET A 228 -0.11 -26.61 -29.07
CA MET A 228 -1.54 -26.35 -29.11
C MET A 228 -2.36 -27.43 -28.37
N LEU A 229 -1.76 -28.06 -27.34
CA LEU A 229 -2.39 -29.10 -26.55
C LEU A 229 -2.17 -28.84 -25.07
N ALA A 230 -3.24 -28.77 -24.29
CA ALA A 230 -3.19 -28.82 -22.84
C ALA A 230 -3.50 -30.24 -22.35
N LYS A 231 -2.62 -30.79 -21.52
CA LYS A 231 -2.83 -32.02 -20.77
C LYS A 231 -3.15 -31.65 -19.33
N ILE A 232 -4.26 -32.17 -18.84
CA ILE A 232 -4.74 -31.96 -17.48
C ILE A 232 -4.69 -33.33 -16.79
N GLU A 233 -3.74 -33.46 -15.87
CA GLU A 233 -3.63 -34.62 -15.01
C GLU A 233 -4.39 -34.33 -13.72
N LEU A 234 -5.37 -35.16 -13.41
CA LEU A 234 -6.23 -35.05 -12.25
C LEU A 234 -6.05 -36.26 -11.36
N ASP A 235 -5.37 -36.08 -10.22
CA ASP A 235 -5.26 -37.10 -9.18
C ASP A 235 -6.44 -36.96 -8.22
N VAL A 236 -7.19 -38.04 -7.97
CA VAL A 236 -8.36 -38.03 -7.07
C VAL A 236 -8.21 -39.12 -6.01
N LYS A 237 -8.44 -38.72 -4.76
CA LYS A 237 -8.51 -39.63 -3.60
C LYS A 237 -9.93 -39.65 -3.04
N PHE A 238 -10.34 -40.74 -2.43
CA PHE A 238 -11.64 -40.89 -1.83
C PHE A 238 -11.52 -41.32 -0.34
N TYR A 239 -12.54 -41.03 0.46
CA TYR A 239 -12.63 -41.59 1.83
C TYR A 239 -12.92 -43.10 1.81
N SER A 240 -13.69 -43.55 0.82
CA SER A 240 -13.92 -44.96 0.49
C SER A 240 -13.95 -45.15 -1.02
N PRO A 241 -13.51 -46.26 -1.59
CA PRO A 241 -13.43 -46.46 -3.04
C PRO A 241 -14.74 -46.08 -3.76
N ALA A 242 -14.63 -45.25 -4.79
CA ALA A 242 -15.75 -44.71 -5.53
C ALA A 242 -15.42 -44.53 -7.02
N ASN A 243 -16.44 -44.22 -7.81
CA ASN A 243 -16.28 -43.83 -9.20
C ASN A 243 -16.61 -42.35 -9.33
N VAL A 244 -15.75 -41.60 -10.04
CA VAL A 244 -16.02 -40.23 -10.41
C VAL A 244 -16.07 -40.07 -11.93
N LYS A 245 -17.07 -39.37 -12.41
CA LYS A 245 -17.12 -38.84 -13.77
C LYS A 245 -16.52 -37.46 -13.77
N ILE A 246 -15.74 -37.18 -14.79
CA ILE A 246 -15.02 -35.92 -14.94
C ILE A 246 -15.50 -35.29 -16.25
N SER A 247 -15.92 -34.02 -16.18
CA SER A 247 -16.15 -33.21 -17.38
C SER A 247 -15.51 -31.84 -17.22
N ILE A 248 -14.98 -31.33 -18.33
CA ILE A 248 -14.46 -29.98 -18.44
C ILE A 248 -15.28 -29.25 -19.49
N GLU A 249 -15.83 -28.11 -19.13
CA GLU A 249 -16.63 -27.26 -19.99
C GLU A 249 -15.94 -25.95 -20.30
N ASP A 250 -16.16 -25.43 -21.51
CA ASP A 250 -15.75 -24.09 -21.89
C ASP A 250 -16.68 -23.02 -21.26
N LYS A 251 -16.32 -21.73 -21.41
CA LYS A 251 -17.12 -20.61 -20.90
C LYS A 251 -18.55 -20.52 -21.44
N ASN A 252 -18.88 -21.27 -22.50
CA ASN A 252 -20.23 -21.34 -23.08
C ASN A 252 -20.97 -22.58 -22.60
N GLY A 253 -20.39 -23.40 -21.72
CA GLY A 253 -20.97 -24.65 -21.23
C GLY A 253 -20.83 -25.84 -22.20
N ALA A 254 -19.97 -25.72 -23.23
CA ALA A 254 -19.71 -26.85 -24.11
C ALA A 254 -18.64 -27.77 -23.50
N VAL A 255 -18.96 -29.08 -23.45
CA VAL A 255 -18.02 -30.08 -22.95
C VAL A 255 -16.82 -30.20 -23.90
N VAL A 256 -15.62 -29.90 -23.42
CA VAL A 256 -14.36 -29.93 -24.18
C VAL A 256 -13.50 -31.15 -23.85
N ALA A 257 -13.66 -31.74 -22.68
CA ALA A 257 -12.99 -33.01 -22.30
C ALA A 257 -13.84 -33.80 -21.32
N VAL A 258 -13.71 -35.12 -21.34
CA VAL A 258 -14.39 -36.06 -20.43
C VAL A 258 -13.46 -37.17 -19.98
N GLY A 259 -13.65 -37.65 -18.76
CA GLY A 259 -12.91 -38.77 -18.21
C GLY A 259 -13.62 -39.42 -17.04
N SER A 260 -13.04 -40.44 -16.49
CA SER A 260 -13.53 -41.11 -15.27
C SER A 260 -12.37 -41.77 -14.53
N ILE A 261 -12.54 -41.88 -13.23
CA ILE A 261 -11.62 -42.62 -12.35
C ILE A 261 -12.48 -43.65 -11.61
N ALA A 262 -12.01 -44.88 -11.50
CA ALA A 262 -12.62 -45.95 -10.73
C ALA A 262 -11.70 -46.28 -9.55
N GLU A 263 -12.25 -46.29 -8.36
CA GLU A 263 -11.58 -46.52 -7.05
C GLU A 263 -10.68 -45.37 -6.63
N GLU A 264 -9.43 -45.37 -7.00
CA GLU A 264 -8.48 -44.25 -6.80
C GLU A 264 -7.62 -44.15 -8.05
N GLY A 265 -7.05 -42.95 -8.32
CA GLY A 265 -6.07 -42.85 -9.39
C GLY A 265 -6.04 -41.51 -10.09
N THR A 266 -5.45 -41.54 -11.25
CA THR A 266 -5.18 -40.38 -12.09
C THR A 266 -5.92 -40.49 -13.40
N ALA A 267 -6.62 -39.44 -13.79
CA ALA A 267 -7.14 -39.26 -15.15
C ALA A 267 -6.31 -38.22 -15.89
N VAL A 268 -6.05 -38.46 -17.18
CA VAL A 268 -5.41 -37.49 -18.07
C VAL A 268 -6.43 -37.08 -19.12
N LEU A 269 -6.75 -35.78 -19.14
CA LEU A 269 -7.65 -35.18 -20.10
C LEU A 269 -6.85 -34.28 -21.03
N GLU A 270 -7.32 -34.13 -22.27
CA GLU A 270 -6.64 -33.30 -23.27
C GLU A 270 -7.59 -32.28 -23.86
N ILE A 271 -7.13 -31.02 -23.98
CA ILE A 271 -7.84 -29.93 -24.65
C ILE A 271 -6.97 -29.45 -25.82
N ALA A 272 -7.48 -29.59 -27.02
CA ALA A 272 -6.81 -29.09 -28.23
C ALA A 272 -7.10 -27.58 -28.42
N ASN A 273 -6.10 -26.84 -28.82
CA ASN A 273 -6.16 -25.36 -28.98
C ASN A 273 -6.74 -24.67 -27.73
N PRO A 274 -6.10 -24.84 -26.56
CA PRO A 274 -6.65 -24.28 -25.33
C PRO A 274 -6.58 -22.77 -25.31
N GLU A 275 -7.62 -22.14 -24.74
CA GLU A 275 -7.56 -20.74 -24.33
C GLU A 275 -6.76 -20.64 -23.03
N LEU A 276 -5.75 -19.78 -23.02
CA LEU A 276 -4.85 -19.64 -21.86
C LEU A 276 -5.25 -18.45 -20.99
N TRP A 277 -5.23 -18.68 -19.69
CA TRP A 277 -5.44 -17.65 -18.67
C TRP A 277 -4.21 -16.77 -18.50
N ASN A 278 -4.43 -15.47 -18.40
CA ASN A 278 -3.45 -14.50 -17.92
C ASN A 278 -4.18 -13.28 -17.34
N THR A 279 -3.45 -12.30 -16.83
CA THR A 279 -4.03 -11.11 -16.16
C THR A 279 -4.84 -10.18 -17.08
N GLU A 280 -4.76 -10.38 -18.40
CA GLU A 280 -5.43 -9.61 -19.46
C GLU A 280 -6.50 -10.46 -20.20
N ASN A 281 -6.39 -11.80 -20.14
CA ASN A 281 -7.37 -12.77 -20.63
C ASN A 281 -7.80 -13.72 -19.51
N LEU A 282 -8.96 -13.47 -18.93
CA LEU A 282 -9.49 -14.14 -17.73
C LEU A 282 -10.27 -15.41 -18.07
N TYR A 283 -9.71 -16.28 -18.92
CA TYR A 283 -10.43 -17.46 -19.41
C TYR A 283 -10.35 -18.62 -18.41
N LEU A 284 -11.50 -19.03 -17.89
CA LEU A 284 -11.65 -20.16 -16.99
C LEU A 284 -12.46 -21.26 -17.66
N TYR A 285 -12.00 -22.50 -17.55
CA TYR A 285 -12.77 -23.70 -17.82
C TYR A 285 -13.45 -24.14 -16.53
N GLN A 286 -14.63 -24.75 -16.65
CA GLN A 286 -15.34 -25.31 -15.50
C GLN A 286 -15.02 -26.80 -15.40
N LEU A 287 -14.52 -27.24 -14.23
CA LEU A 287 -14.31 -28.63 -13.88
C LEU A 287 -15.51 -29.16 -13.10
N ILE A 288 -16.07 -30.28 -13.51
CA ILE A 288 -17.17 -30.95 -12.83
C ILE A 288 -16.74 -32.36 -12.47
N LEU A 289 -16.70 -32.65 -11.16
CA LEU A 289 -16.44 -33.97 -10.60
C LEU A 289 -17.74 -34.53 -10.04
N GLU A 290 -18.29 -35.61 -10.64
CA GLU A 290 -19.55 -36.18 -10.26
C GLU A 290 -19.39 -37.62 -9.77
N THR A 291 -19.72 -37.88 -8.50
CA THR A 291 -19.91 -39.20 -7.91
C THR A 291 -21.40 -39.55 -7.88
N GLU A 292 -21.76 -40.67 -7.23
CA GLU A 292 -23.17 -41.05 -7.10
C GLU A 292 -24.00 -40.03 -6.28
N ASN A 293 -23.41 -39.46 -5.21
CA ASN A 293 -24.15 -38.64 -4.26
C ASN A 293 -23.50 -37.27 -4.04
N GLU A 294 -22.48 -36.90 -4.82
CA GLU A 294 -21.77 -35.63 -4.66
C GLU A 294 -21.31 -35.06 -6.00
N VAL A 295 -21.45 -33.76 -6.16
CA VAL A 295 -20.88 -33.01 -7.27
C VAL A 295 -20.00 -31.88 -6.74
N ILE A 296 -18.78 -31.81 -7.26
CA ILE A 296 -17.86 -30.69 -7.03
C ILE A 296 -17.77 -29.90 -8.35
N VAL A 297 -18.04 -28.62 -8.31
CA VAL A 297 -17.81 -27.69 -9.42
C VAL A 297 -16.68 -26.78 -9.03
N ASP A 298 -15.60 -26.83 -9.78
CA ASP A 298 -14.43 -25.99 -9.62
C ASP A 298 -14.08 -25.37 -10.98
N HIS A 299 -13.02 -24.59 -11.05
CA HIS A 299 -12.56 -24.04 -12.31
C HIS A 299 -11.07 -24.38 -12.57
N ILE A 300 -10.71 -24.36 -13.83
CA ILE A 300 -9.33 -24.56 -14.31
C ILE A 300 -8.92 -23.36 -15.12
N ALA A 301 -7.81 -22.71 -14.74
CA ALA A 301 -7.11 -21.76 -15.58
C ALA A 301 -5.89 -22.43 -16.22
N LEU A 302 -5.88 -22.56 -17.55
CA LEU A 302 -4.75 -23.13 -18.24
C LEU A 302 -3.66 -22.09 -18.42
N ARG A 303 -2.53 -22.29 -17.77
CA ARG A 303 -1.37 -21.42 -17.84
C ARG A 303 -0.08 -22.17 -17.66
N LYS A 304 1.03 -21.59 -18.14
CA LYS A 304 2.39 -22.08 -17.90
C LYS A 304 3.24 -20.93 -17.37
N ILE A 305 3.81 -21.09 -16.18
CA ILE A 305 4.84 -20.19 -15.65
C ILE A 305 6.21 -20.86 -15.73
N GLU A 306 7.24 -20.13 -16.12
CA GLU A 306 8.60 -20.67 -16.24
C GLU A 306 9.64 -19.55 -16.11
N ILE A 307 10.84 -19.93 -15.72
CA ILE A 307 12.02 -19.05 -15.71
C ILE A 307 12.97 -19.50 -16.83
N LYS A 308 13.33 -18.58 -17.72
CA LYS A 308 14.32 -18.78 -18.78
C LYS A 308 15.30 -17.60 -18.77
N ASP A 309 16.57 -17.88 -18.80
CA ASP A 309 17.62 -16.84 -18.84
C ASP A 309 17.45 -15.76 -17.74
N GLN A 310 17.07 -16.19 -16.53
CA GLN A 310 16.77 -15.34 -15.36
C GLN A 310 15.60 -14.35 -15.58
N VAL A 311 14.66 -14.68 -16.46
CA VAL A 311 13.45 -13.89 -16.74
C VAL A 311 12.22 -14.78 -16.50
N ILE A 312 11.18 -14.23 -15.87
CA ILE A 312 9.90 -14.91 -15.65
C ILE A 312 9.01 -14.76 -16.88
N TYR A 313 8.46 -15.89 -17.34
CA TYR A 313 7.50 -15.96 -18.45
C TYR A 313 6.18 -16.58 -17.99
N LEU A 314 5.08 -16.00 -18.42
CA LEU A 314 3.75 -16.59 -18.31
C LEU A 314 3.24 -16.84 -19.73
N ASN A 315 2.89 -18.10 -20.04
CA ASN A 315 2.45 -18.52 -21.38
C ASN A 315 3.44 -18.14 -22.50
N GLY A 316 4.73 -18.13 -22.20
CA GLY A 316 5.79 -17.78 -23.15
C GLY A 316 5.99 -16.26 -23.37
N GLN A 317 5.22 -15.42 -22.70
CA GLN A 317 5.43 -13.96 -22.69
C GLN A 317 6.19 -13.55 -21.42
N LYS A 318 7.14 -12.65 -21.57
CA LYS A 318 7.83 -11.99 -20.45
C LYS A 318 6.79 -11.17 -19.65
N ILE A 319 6.81 -11.29 -18.32
CA ILE A 319 5.91 -10.54 -17.46
C ILE A 319 6.67 -9.71 -16.42
N LYS A 320 5.98 -8.69 -15.90
CA LYS A 320 6.40 -7.89 -14.75
C LYS A 320 5.28 -7.85 -13.70
N PHE A 321 5.63 -8.15 -12.45
CA PHE A 321 4.70 -7.95 -11.34
C PHE A 321 4.51 -6.47 -11.04
N ARG A 322 3.30 -6.01 -11.19
CA ARG A 322 2.81 -4.71 -10.71
C ARG A 322 1.98 -5.00 -9.47
N GLY A 323 2.67 -5.26 -8.38
CA GLY A 323 2.11 -5.89 -7.20
C GLY A 323 1.95 -4.99 -6.00
N VAL A 324 1.16 -5.47 -5.05
CA VAL A 324 0.98 -4.87 -3.72
C VAL A 324 0.93 -5.97 -2.65
N ASN A 325 1.48 -5.68 -1.48
CA ASN A 325 1.33 -6.48 -0.27
C ASN A 325 -0.05 -6.19 0.35
N ARG A 326 -0.77 -7.22 0.80
CA ARG A 326 -2.10 -7.07 1.36
C ARG A 326 -2.24 -7.86 2.66
N HIS A 327 -2.48 -7.15 3.74
CA HIS A 327 -2.99 -7.70 4.99
C HIS A 327 -4.52 -7.78 5.00
N ASP A 328 -5.07 -8.74 5.75
CA ASP A 328 -6.48 -8.72 6.15
C ASP A 328 -6.64 -7.67 7.26
N SER A 329 -7.22 -6.52 6.94
CA SER A 329 -7.42 -5.42 7.88
C SER A 329 -8.64 -4.58 7.51
N ASP A 330 -9.47 -4.30 8.51
CA ASP A 330 -10.64 -3.40 8.41
C ASP A 330 -10.81 -2.63 9.72
N PRO A 331 -11.11 -1.32 9.68
CA PRO A 331 -11.18 -0.49 10.89
C PRO A 331 -12.35 -0.83 11.81
N VAL A 332 -13.31 -1.62 11.36
CA VAL A 332 -14.54 -1.99 12.09
C VAL A 332 -14.60 -3.47 12.43
N THR A 333 -14.10 -4.33 11.56
CA THR A 333 -14.17 -5.79 11.72
C THR A 333 -12.82 -6.45 12.05
N GLY A 334 -11.74 -5.67 12.09
CA GLY A 334 -10.39 -6.19 12.36
C GLY A 334 -9.93 -7.15 11.26
N PHE A 335 -9.59 -8.39 11.61
CA PHE A 335 -9.14 -9.43 10.67
C PHE A 335 -10.28 -10.20 10.01
N THR A 336 -11.52 -9.99 10.45
CA THR A 336 -12.68 -10.64 9.85
C THR A 336 -13.08 -9.92 8.58
N ILE A 337 -12.75 -10.51 7.43
CA ILE A 337 -12.91 -9.89 6.12
C ILE A 337 -13.96 -10.64 5.29
N SER A 338 -14.95 -9.91 4.78
CA SER A 338 -16.02 -10.45 3.95
C SER A 338 -15.67 -10.47 2.46
N VAL A 339 -16.48 -11.19 1.68
CA VAL A 339 -16.39 -11.21 0.20
C VAL A 339 -16.54 -9.81 -0.38
N GLU A 340 -17.42 -8.96 0.18
CA GLU A 340 -17.63 -7.59 -0.27
C GLU A 340 -16.42 -6.69 -0.02
N GLN A 341 -15.75 -6.85 1.13
CA GLN A 341 -14.53 -6.11 1.45
C GLN A 341 -13.40 -6.51 0.51
N ILE A 342 -13.21 -7.81 0.26
CA ILE A 342 -12.25 -8.30 -0.75
C ILE A 342 -12.59 -7.77 -2.15
N THR A 343 -13.86 -7.81 -2.54
CA THR A 343 -14.29 -7.27 -3.85
C THR A 343 -13.96 -5.79 -3.99
N THR A 344 -14.09 -5.02 -2.91
CA THR A 344 -13.72 -3.61 -2.87
C THR A 344 -12.22 -3.43 -3.09
N ASP A 345 -11.38 -4.18 -2.37
CA ASP A 345 -9.93 -4.15 -2.52
C ASP A 345 -9.50 -4.51 -3.95
N LEU A 346 -9.98 -5.64 -4.48
CA LEU A 346 -9.65 -6.10 -5.82
C LEU A 346 -10.12 -5.12 -6.90
N THR A 347 -11.28 -4.47 -6.69
CA THR A 347 -11.79 -3.43 -7.61
C THR A 347 -10.85 -2.23 -7.65
N LEU A 348 -10.48 -1.69 -6.48
CA LEU A 348 -9.56 -0.58 -6.40
C LEU A 348 -8.18 -0.93 -6.98
N MET A 349 -7.67 -2.13 -6.72
CA MET A 349 -6.41 -2.60 -7.29
C MET A 349 -6.47 -2.64 -8.82
N LYS A 350 -7.53 -3.20 -9.42
CA LYS A 350 -7.71 -3.18 -10.89
C LYS A 350 -7.82 -1.77 -11.44
N GLN A 351 -8.55 -0.88 -10.77
CA GLN A 351 -8.69 0.52 -11.17
C GLN A 351 -7.37 1.30 -11.14
N HIS A 352 -6.35 0.78 -10.44
CA HIS A 352 -5.04 1.40 -10.26
C HIS A 352 -3.89 0.59 -10.89
N ASN A 353 -4.19 -0.28 -11.89
CA ASN A 353 -3.24 -1.00 -12.73
C ASN A 353 -2.42 -2.11 -12.05
N PHE A 354 -2.82 -2.60 -10.88
CA PHE A 354 -2.20 -3.77 -10.29
C PHE A 354 -2.55 -5.05 -11.06
N ASN A 355 -1.59 -5.97 -11.17
CA ASN A 355 -1.77 -7.30 -11.74
C ASN A 355 -1.38 -8.43 -10.79
N ALA A 356 -0.85 -8.11 -9.60
CA ALA A 356 -0.34 -9.10 -8.66
C ALA A 356 -0.58 -8.69 -7.20
N ILE A 357 -0.71 -9.70 -6.32
CA ILE A 357 -0.90 -9.52 -4.87
C ILE A 357 0.02 -10.51 -4.15
N ARG A 358 0.69 -10.06 -3.07
CA ARG A 358 1.32 -10.96 -2.09
C ARG A 358 0.42 -11.02 -0.87
N SER A 359 0.07 -12.24 -0.45
CA SER A 359 -0.72 -12.47 0.77
C SER A 359 0.18 -12.30 2.00
N SER A 360 0.54 -11.08 2.31
CA SER A 360 1.43 -10.75 3.43
C SER A 360 0.68 -10.83 4.76
N HIS A 361 1.13 -11.58 5.76
CA HIS A 361 2.21 -12.57 5.71
C HIS A 361 1.64 -13.92 6.15
N TYR A 362 0.56 -14.35 5.51
CA TYR A 362 -0.20 -15.56 5.82
C TYR A 362 -1.19 -15.91 4.68
N PRO A 363 -1.63 -17.16 4.58
CA PRO A 363 -2.65 -17.53 3.61
C PRO A 363 -3.98 -16.82 3.90
N ASN A 364 -4.56 -16.21 2.87
CA ASN A 364 -5.87 -15.57 2.97
C ASN A 364 -7.01 -16.60 3.07
N ALA A 365 -8.26 -16.13 3.26
CA ALA A 365 -9.43 -16.98 3.20
C ALA A 365 -9.49 -17.70 1.84
N PRO A 366 -9.91 -18.99 1.78
CA PRO A 366 -9.82 -19.78 0.55
C PRO A 366 -10.48 -19.14 -0.67
N PHE A 367 -11.63 -18.49 -0.50
CA PHE A 367 -12.35 -17.82 -1.58
C PHE A 367 -11.61 -16.61 -2.19
N PHE A 368 -10.64 -16.03 -1.47
CA PHE A 368 -9.80 -14.97 -2.02
C PHE A 368 -9.04 -15.41 -3.27
N TYR A 369 -8.48 -16.60 -3.26
CA TYR A 369 -7.73 -17.14 -4.40
C TYR A 369 -8.65 -17.48 -5.57
N GLU A 370 -9.85 -17.97 -5.30
CA GLU A 370 -10.87 -18.20 -6.35
C GLU A 370 -11.29 -16.88 -7.01
N MET A 371 -11.42 -15.79 -6.21
CA MET A 371 -11.68 -14.45 -6.75
C MET A 371 -10.48 -13.93 -7.55
N CYS A 372 -9.24 -14.18 -7.12
CA CYS A 372 -8.03 -13.82 -7.87
C CYS A 372 -7.94 -14.56 -9.20
N ASP A 373 -8.28 -15.86 -9.27
CA ASP A 373 -8.41 -16.61 -10.52
C ASP A 373 -9.43 -15.94 -11.47
N LYS A 374 -10.60 -15.59 -10.93
CA LYS A 374 -11.72 -14.99 -11.68
C LYS A 374 -11.40 -13.58 -12.17
N TYR A 375 -10.73 -12.77 -11.38
CA TYR A 375 -10.46 -11.36 -11.68
C TYR A 375 -9.08 -11.11 -12.25
N GLY A 376 -8.26 -12.14 -12.41
CA GLY A 376 -6.98 -12.07 -13.11
C GLY A 376 -5.87 -11.37 -12.32
N PHE A 377 -5.65 -11.77 -11.09
CA PHE A 377 -4.47 -11.39 -10.32
C PHE A 377 -3.50 -12.58 -10.23
N MET A 378 -2.23 -12.32 -10.42
CA MET A 378 -1.19 -13.25 -10.01
C MET A 378 -0.96 -13.14 -8.50
N VAL A 379 -0.78 -14.27 -7.81
CA VAL A 379 -0.62 -14.28 -6.36
C VAL A 379 0.71 -14.92 -5.97
N ILE A 380 1.42 -14.28 -5.04
CA ILE A 380 2.40 -14.92 -4.19
C ILE A 380 1.66 -15.34 -2.93
N ASP A 381 1.47 -16.63 -2.73
CA ASP A 381 0.86 -17.16 -1.52
C ASP A 381 1.95 -17.45 -0.48
N GLU A 382 1.77 -16.91 0.74
CA GLU A 382 2.79 -16.92 1.77
C GLU A 382 2.37 -17.72 2.98
N ALA A 383 3.27 -18.58 3.46
CA ALA A 383 3.06 -19.39 4.64
C ALA A 383 2.94 -18.49 5.89
N ASP A 384 2.10 -18.92 6.83
CA ASP A 384 1.85 -18.22 8.10
C ASP A 384 3.06 -18.33 9.04
N ILE A 385 4.17 -17.68 8.63
CA ILE A 385 5.46 -17.71 9.32
C ILE A 385 6.07 -16.32 9.33
N GLU A 386 6.17 -15.75 10.54
CA GLU A 386 7.03 -14.62 10.82
C GLU A 386 7.61 -14.76 12.24
N ALA A 387 8.93 -14.68 12.35
CA ALA A 387 9.66 -14.76 13.61
C ALA A 387 10.71 -13.65 13.68
N HIS A 388 10.28 -12.40 13.70
CA HIS A 388 11.16 -11.22 13.67
C HIS A 388 11.76 -10.91 15.03
N GLY A 389 11.04 -11.17 16.12
CA GLY A 389 11.45 -10.81 17.47
C GLY A 389 12.84 -11.29 17.92
N PRO A 390 13.38 -12.47 17.50
CA PRO A 390 14.74 -12.87 17.85
C PRO A 390 15.83 -11.90 17.39
N PHE A 391 15.58 -11.10 16.35
CA PHE A 391 16.47 -10.01 15.92
C PHE A 391 16.71 -8.97 17.02
N MET A 392 15.68 -8.71 17.86
CA MET A 392 15.67 -7.69 18.92
C MET A 392 16.20 -8.16 20.28
N LEU A 393 16.59 -9.42 20.43
CA LEU A 393 17.09 -9.95 21.70
C LEU A 393 18.34 -9.21 22.17
N TYR A 394 18.45 -9.04 23.50
CA TYR A 394 19.59 -8.35 24.12
C TYR A 394 20.93 -9.02 23.79
N ARG A 395 21.94 -8.19 23.52
CA ARG A 395 23.31 -8.60 23.21
C ARG A 395 24.32 -7.52 23.57
N GLU A 396 25.50 -7.95 24.04
CA GLU A 396 26.56 -7.01 24.44
C GLU A 396 27.14 -6.24 23.24
N GLU A 397 27.42 -6.95 22.14
CA GLU A 397 27.87 -6.36 20.88
C GLU A 397 26.73 -6.35 19.86
N ASP A 398 26.20 -5.18 19.56
CA ASP A 398 25.08 -5.00 18.64
C ASP A 398 25.57 -4.76 17.22
N THR A 399 26.16 -5.78 16.61
CA THR A 399 26.62 -5.81 15.21
C THR A 399 25.66 -6.61 14.35
N ASP A 400 25.59 -6.32 13.04
CA ASP A 400 24.76 -7.08 12.10
C ASP A 400 25.11 -8.56 12.07
N TYR A 401 26.42 -8.90 12.19
CA TYR A 401 26.84 -10.28 12.30
C TYR A 401 26.21 -11.01 13.49
N ASN A 402 26.25 -10.38 14.68
CA ASN A 402 25.66 -10.97 15.89
C ASN A 402 24.14 -10.99 15.83
N ARG A 403 23.51 -10.00 15.17
CA ARG A 403 22.06 -9.93 14.95
C ARG A 403 21.61 -11.09 14.09
N PHE A 404 22.20 -11.24 12.91
CA PHE A 404 21.79 -12.29 11.96
C PHE A 404 22.07 -13.68 12.49
N LYS A 405 23.22 -13.90 13.16
CA LYS A 405 23.56 -15.18 13.78
C LYS A 405 22.52 -15.57 14.83
N ARG A 406 22.16 -14.68 15.74
CA ARG A 406 21.18 -14.95 16.80
C ARG A 406 19.77 -15.15 16.26
N TRP A 407 19.38 -14.33 15.29
CA TRP A 407 18.11 -14.47 14.61
C TRP A 407 17.97 -15.85 13.96
N ASN A 408 18.97 -16.28 13.26
CA ASN A 408 19.02 -17.58 12.62
C ASN A 408 18.97 -18.74 13.63
N GLU A 409 19.85 -18.74 14.67
CA GLU A 409 20.03 -19.86 15.61
C GLU A 409 18.80 -20.16 16.49
N LYS A 410 17.86 -19.22 16.66
CA LYS A 410 16.80 -19.35 17.67
C LYS A 410 15.57 -20.12 17.18
N ILE A 411 15.23 -20.01 15.90
CA ILE A 411 14.05 -20.64 15.31
C ILE A 411 14.39 -21.27 13.95
N ALA A 412 14.93 -20.48 13.02
CA ALA A 412 15.13 -20.89 11.63
C ALA A 412 16.07 -22.10 11.49
N ASP A 413 17.11 -22.18 12.31
CA ASP A 413 18.15 -23.21 12.29
C ASP A 413 18.12 -24.14 13.52
N ASP A 414 17.11 -24.00 14.39
CA ASP A 414 16.88 -24.93 15.50
C ASP A 414 15.94 -26.08 15.05
N PRO A 415 16.46 -27.35 14.98
CA PRO A 415 15.64 -28.48 14.56
C PRO A 415 14.37 -28.72 15.38
N ALA A 416 14.25 -28.16 16.58
CA ALA A 416 13.04 -28.28 17.38
C ALA A 416 11.82 -27.65 16.70
N TRP A 417 12.04 -26.66 15.82
CA TRP A 417 11.01 -25.96 15.07
C TRP A 417 10.71 -26.55 13.69
N GLU A 418 11.43 -27.59 13.28
CA GLU A 418 11.26 -28.21 11.94
C GLU A 418 9.80 -28.56 11.67
N ALA A 419 9.19 -29.29 12.62
CA ALA A 419 7.81 -29.75 12.46
C ALA A 419 6.84 -28.57 12.25
N ALA A 420 6.95 -27.51 13.06
CA ALA A 420 6.06 -26.36 13.00
C ALA A 420 6.24 -25.56 11.70
N ILE A 421 7.49 -25.33 11.24
CA ILE A 421 7.77 -24.57 10.01
C ILE A 421 7.32 -25.36 8.78
N VAL A 422 7.65 -26.64 8.70
CA VAL A 422 7.29 -27.50 7.55
C VAL A 422 5.80 -27.72 7.47
N ASP A 423 5.11 -27.86 8.61
CA ASP A 423 3.66 -28.04 8.67
C ASP A 423 2.92 -26.82 8.08
N ARG A 424 3.26 -25.60 8.49
CA ARG A 424 2.67 -24.36 7.99
C ARG A 424 2.78 -24.23 6.47
N VAL A 425 3.95 -24.53 5.91
CA VAL A 425 4.15 -24.54 4.45
C VAL A 425 3.32 -25.63 3.78
N LYS A 426 3.23 -26.82 4.36
CA LYS A 426 2.43 -27.94 3.82
C LYS A 426 0.94 -27.61 3.83
N LEU A 427 0.42 -27.08 4.94
CA LEU A 427 -0.99 -26.70 5.06
C LEU A 427 -1.38 -25.71 3.95
N MET A 428 -0.57 -24.67 3.72
CA MET A 428 -0.78 -23.70 2.66
C MET A 428 -0.81 -24.37 1.29
N VAL A 429 0.27 -25.07 0.93
CA VAL A 429 0.42 -25.65 -0.41
C VAL A 429 -0.65 -26.71 -0.69
N GLU A 430 -0.97 -27.57 0.29
CA GLU A 430 -2.00 -28.61 0.14
C GLU A 430 -3.40 -28.02 -0.02
N ARG A 431 -3.73 -26.95 0.73
CA ARG A 431 -5.04 -26.29 0.64
C ARG A 431 -5.22 -25.59 -0.73
N ASP A 432 -4.19 -24.87 -1.18
CA ASP A 432 -4.32 -23.94 -2.28
C ASP A 432 -3.73 -24.45 -3.61
N LYS A 433 -3.25 -25.70 -3.65
CA LYS A 433 -2.58 -26.34 -4.81
C LYS A 433 -3.37 -26.23 -6.13
N ASN A 434 -4.70 -26.15 -6.08
CA ASN A 434 -5.56 -26.07 -7.26
C ASN A 434 -5.90 -24.64 -7.68
N ARG A 435 -5.34 -23.61 -6.99
CA ARG A 435 -5.57 -22.19 -7.36
C ARG A 435 -4.53 -21.73 -8.39
N PHE A 436 -4.99 -21.35 -9.55
CA PHE A 436 -4.12 -21.08 -10.71
C PHE A 436 -3.53 -19.67 -10.67
N CYS A 437 -4.17 -18.72 -9.96
CA CYS A 437 -3.61 -17.38 -9.69
C CYS A 437 -2.28 -17.44 -8.94
N ILE A 438 -2.08 -18.48 -8.12
CA ILE A 438 -0.83 -18.66 -7.38
C ILE A 438 0.27 -19.04 -8.35
N VAL A 439 1.18 -18.12 -8.60
CA VAL A 439 2.33 -18.30 -9.48
C VAL A 439 3.62 -18.58 -8.71
N MET A 440 3.60 -18.29 -7.40
CA MET A 440 4.78 -18.40 -6.54
C MET A 440 4.37 -18.78 -5.12
N TRP A 441 5.12 -19.71 -4.52
CA TRP A 441 5.04 -20.07 -3.11
C TRP A 441 6.10 -19.32 -2.32
N SER A 442 5.70 -18.67 -1.24
CA SER A 442 6.59 -18.00 -0.30
C SER A 442 6.67 -18.77 1.02
N MET A 443 7.88 -18.98 1.52
CA MET A 443 8.08 -19.79 2.73
C MET A 443 7.77 -19.02 4.02
N GLY A 444 7.44 -17.75 3.94
CA GLY A 444 7.15 -16.87 5.06
C GLY A 444 7.86 -15.53 4.95
N ASN A 445 7.81 -14.76 6.02
CA ASN A 445 8.38 -13.43 6.14
C ASN A 445 9.39 -13.37 7.29
N GLU A 446 10.38 -12.50 7.21
CA GLU A 446 11.31 -12.01 8.24
C GLU A 446 11.63 -12.97 9.39
N SER A 447 12.13 -14.18 9.06
CA SER A 447 12.41 -15.23 10.03
C SER A 447 13.82 -15.81 9.94
N ALA A 448 14.75 -15.11 9.27
CA ALA A 448 16.09 -15.59 8.94
C ALA A 448 16.07 -16.88 8.11
N TYR A 449 17.21 -17.53 7.87
CA TYR A 449 17.31 -18.72 7.04
C TYR A 449 18.10 -19.82 7.74
N GLY A 450 17.59 -21.04 7.72
CA GLY A 450 18.21 -22.17 8.37
C GLY A 450 17.72 -23.52 7.85
N CYS A 451 18.14 -24.60 8.49
CA CYS A 451 17.86 -25.97 8.07
C CYS A 451 16.36 -26.28 7.95
N ASN A 452 15.50 -25.59 8.71
CA ASN A 452 14.04 -25.82 8.68
C ASN A 452 13.43 -25.29 7.38
N PHE A 453 13.88 -24.12 6.91
CA PHE A 453 13.44 -23.54 5.63
C PHE A 453 14.01 -24.32 4.42
N GLU A 454 15.24 -24.87 4.51
CA GLU A 454 15.78 -25.78 3.48
C GLU A 454 14.87 -27.00 3.28
N LYS A 455 14.37 -27.58 4.39
CA LYS A 455 13.46 -28.74 4.35
C LYS A 455 12.08 -28.37 3.80
N ALA A 456 11.54 -27.24 4.21
CA ALA A 456 10.28 -26.73 3.70
C ALA A 456 10.35 -26.50 2.18
N LEU A 457 11.39 -25.80 1.70
CA LEU A 457 11.65 -25.59 0.27
C LEU A 457 11.80 -26.89 -0.51
N ALA A 458 12.59 -27.85 0.01
CA ALA A 458 12.80 -29.12 -0.64
C ALA A 458 11.49 -29.92 -0.76
N TRP A 459 10.64 -29.88 0.28
CA TRP A 459 9.34 -30.51 0.24
C TRP A 459 8.44 -29.84 -0.80
N THR A 460 8.37 -28.49 -0.81
CA THR A 460 7.54 -27.72 -1.74
C THR A 460 7.91 -28.00 -3.20
N LYS A 461 9.21 -27.95 -3.54
CA LYS A 461 9.67 -28.25 -4.90
C LYS A 461 9.45 -29.70 -5.33
N LYS A 462 9.45 -30.63 -4.39
CA LYS A 462 9.10 -32.02 -4.68
C LYS A 462 7.60 -32.19 -4.93
N PHE A 463 6.76 -31.47 -4.18
CA PHE A 463 5.32 -31.56 -4.26
C PHE A 463 4.78 -30.81 -5.49
N ASP A 464 5.24 -29.60 -5.70
CA ASP A 464 4.88 -28.70 -6.80
C ASP A 464 6.14 -28.16 -7.48
N PRO A 465 6.70 -28.88 -8.47
CA PRO A 465 7.90 -28.45 -9.17
C PRO A 465 7.68 -27.33 -10.18
N ASP A 466 6.42 -27.06 -10.55
CA ASP A 466 6.07 -26.16 -11.64
C ASP A 466 5.95 -24.69 -11.17
N ARG A 467 5.52 -24.44 -9.92
CA ARG A 467 5.46 -23.08 -9.38
C ARG A 467 6.81 -22.60 -8.87
N ILE A 468 6.99 -21.29 -8.93
CA ILE A 468 8.19 -20.59 -8.46
C ILE A 468 8.21 -20.61 -6.93
N THR A 469 9.39 -20.69 -6.33
CA THR A 469 9.59 -20.59 -4.88
C THR A 469 10.44 -19.40 -4.54
N GLN A 470 10.07 -18.70 -3.46
CA GLN A 470 10.79 -17.56 -2.93
C GLN A 470 10.85 -17.58 -1.40
N TYR A 471 11.84 -16.90 -0.83
CA TYR A 471 11.94 -16.53 0.57
C TYR A 471 12.96 -15.40 0.72
N GLU A 472 12.50 -14.21 1.11
CA GLU A 472 13.34 -13.02 1.14
C GLU A 472 14.41 -13.07 2.25
N SER A 473 14.05 -13.67 3.40
CA SER A 473 14.96 -13.78 4.55
C SER A 473 16.13 -14.75 4.33
N ALA A 474 16.23 -15.42 3.20
CA ALA A 474 17.36 -16.26 2.84
C ALA A 474 18.72 -15.53 2.85
N ARG A 475 18.72 -14.21 2.83
CA ARG A 475 19.92 -13.38 3.01
C ARG A 475 20.40 -13.27 4.48
N TYR A 476 19.49 -13.43 5.44
CA TYR A 476 19.77 -13.32 6.88
C TYR A 476 20.08 -14.69 7.47
N ARG A 477 21.34 -14.98 7.63
CA ARG A 477 21.84 -16.30 8.01
C ARG A 477 23.03 -16.22 8.94
N ASN A 478 23.40 -17.34 9.52
CA ASN A 478 24.68 -17.49 10.18
C ASN A 478 25.78 -17.61 9.12
N TYR A 479 26.64 -16.61 9.02
CA TYR A 479 27.74 -16.58 8.02
C TYR A 479 28.85 -17.60 8.30
N ASP A 480 28.83 -18.27 9.46
CA ASP A 480 29.76 -19.34 9.79
C ASP A 480 29.33 -20.72 9.22
N GLU A 481 28.08 -20.80 8.74
CA GLU A 481 27.45 -22.01 8.22
C GLU A 481 27.24 -21.95 6.70
N THR A 482 26.97 -23.13 6.10
CA THR A 482 26.67 -23.23 4.66
C THR A 482 25.29 -23.78 4.46
N TYR A 483 24.49 -23.09 3.65
CA TYR A 483 23.09 -23.40 3.38
C TYR A 483 22.83 -23.73 1.92
N ASP A 484 21.79 -24.52 1.65
CA ASP A 484 21.33 -24.86 0.31
C ASP A 484 20.26 -23.87 -0.19
N TYR A 485 20.56 -23.13 -1.27
CA TYR A 485 19.66 -22.20 -1.96
C TYR A 485 19.13 -22.74 -3.29
N SER A 486 19.38 -24.03 -3.60
CA SER A 486 19.02 -24.61 -4.90
C SER A 486 17.53 -24.65 -5.16
N ASN A 487 16.73 -24.71 -4.11
CA ASN A 487 15.27 -24.73 -4.17
C ASN A 487 14.62 -23.34 -4.12
N LEU A 488 15.38 -22.26 -4.11
CA LEU A 488 14.90 -20.90 -4.33
C LEU A 488 15.06 -20.55 -5.80
N ASP A 489 13.99 -20.15 -6.46
CA ASP A 489 13.99 -19.84 -7.90
C ASP A 489 14.33 -18.38 -8.20
N VAL A 490 14.05 -17.48 -7.28
CA VAL A 490 14.28 -16.03 -7.40
C VAL A 490 15.17 -15.51 -6.27
N TYR A 491 15.82 -14.38 -6.50
CA TYR A 491 16.51 -13.60 -5.48
C TYR A 491 15.62 -12.43 -5.06
N SER A 492 15.06 -12.54 -3.88
CA SER A 492 14.10 -11.55 -3.36
C SER A 492 14.73 -10.62 -2.33
N ARG A 493 14.28 -9.37 -2.33
CA ARG A 493 14.74 -8.31 -1.43
C ARG A 493 13.59 -7.42 -0.99
N MET A 494 13.73 -6.89 0.23
CA MET A 494 12.93 -5.80 0.76
C MET A 494 13.74 -4.50 0.71
N TYR A 495 13.12 -3.44 0.26
CA TYR A 495 13.61 -2.06 0.28
C TYR A 495 15.08 -1.85 -0.14
N PRO A 496 15.60 -2.53 -1.16
CA PRO A 496 16.98 -2.28 -1.61
C PRO A 496 17.07 -0.92 -2.28
N ALA A 497 18.17 -0.19 -2.03
CA ALA A 497 18.47 0.99 -2.83
C ALA A 497 18.73 0.58 -4.30
N LEU A 498 18.45 1.49 -5.24
CA LEU A 498 18.66 1.22 -6.69
C LEU A 498 20.11 0.81 -6.99
N SER A 499 21.08 1.36 -6.25
CA SER A 499 22.49 0.98 -6.37
C SER A 499 22.77 -0.46 -5.94
N GLU A 500 22.06 -0.97 -4.93
CA GLU A 500 22.20 -2.38 -4.49
C GLU A 500 21.59 -3.35 -5.52
N ILE A 501 20.49 -2.95 -6.14
CA ILE A 501 19.89 -3.71 -7.26
C ILE A 501 20.88 -3.79 -8.41
N GLN A 502 21.43 -2.65 -8.83
CA GLN A 502 22.41 -2.60 -9.90
C GLN A 502 23.65 -3.44 -9.58
N GLU A 503 24.14 -3.39 -8.34
CA GLU A 503 25.28 -4.22 -7.92
C GLU A 503 25.00 -5.72 -8.06
N TYR A 504 23.79 -6.18 -7.70
CA TYR A 504 23.40 -7.58 -7.89
C TYR A 504 23.33 -7.95 -9.38
N LEU A 505 22.69 -7.11 -10.19
CA LEU A 505 22.56 -7.37 -11.63
C LEU A 505 23.93 -7.45 -12.35
N ASP A 506 24.90 -6.63 -11.92
CA ASP A 506 26.24 -6.56 -12.51
C ASP A 506 27.15 -7.71 -12.03
N LYS A 507 27.07 -8.10 -10.75
CA LYS A 507 28.03 -9.03 -10.13
C LYS A 507 27.56 -10.48 -10.12
N ASP A 508 26.29 -10.71 -9.83
CA ASP A 508 25.70 -12.04 -9.69
C ASP A 508 24.65 -12.27 -10.79
N GLY A 509 23.46 -11.73 -10.65
CA GLY A 509 22.37 -11.85 -11.63
C GLY A 509 22.04 -13.30 -11.98
N SER A 510 22.33 -14.26 -11.09
CA SER A 510 22.16 -15.70 -11.32
C SER A 510 20.69 -16.14 -11.30
N LYS A 511 19.83 -15.35 -10.64
CA LYS A 511 18.37 -15.58 -10.51
C LYS A 511 17.61 -14.30 -10.87
N PRO A 512 16.33 -14.40 -11.26
CA PRO A 512 15.48 -13.23 -11.38
C PRO A 512 15.45 -12.44 -10.05
N PHE A 513 15.45 -11.11 -10.13
CA PHE A 513 15.39 -10.24 -8.95
C PHE A 513 13.94 -9.83 -8.67
N LEU A 514 13.47 -10.08 -7.46
CA LEU A 514 12.13 -9.74 -7.00
C LEU A 514 12.18 -8.73 -5.87
N LEU A 515 11.45 -7.63 -6.00
CA LEU A 515 11.17 -6.70 -4.91
C LEU A 515 9.91 -7.19 -4.18
N VAL A 516 10.06 -8.01 -3.13
CA VAL A 516 8.89 -8.49 -2.37
C VAL A 516 8.24 -7.36 -1.59
N GLU A 517 9.04 -6.34 -1.22
CA GLU A 517 8.59 -5.08 -0.62
C GLU A 517 9.46 -3.93 -1.12
N TYR A 518 8.81 -2.83 -1.53
CA TYR A 518 9.48 -1.61 -1.92
C TYR A 518 8.53 -0.41 -1.81
N CYS A 519 9.08 0.80 -1.86
CA CYS A 519 8.32 2.05 -1.84
C CYS A 519 7.34 2.09 -0.66
N HIS A 520 7.87 2.00 0.57
CA HIS A 520 7.07 2.05 1.80
C HIS A 520 6.16 3.28 1.83
N SER A 521 4.84 3.06 1.89
CA SER A 521 3.83 4.08 1.56
C SER A 521 3.35 4.89 2.77
N MET A 522 4.15 4.98 3.82
CA MET A 522 3.78 5.61 5.07
C MET A 522 3.53 7.12 4.92
N GLY A 523 2.33 7.56 5.30
CA GLY A 523 1.93 8.97 5.29
C GLY A 523 2.04 9.63 3.91
N ASN A 524 2.70 10.80 3.85
CA ASN A 524 2.99 11.46 2.59
C ASN A 524 4.14 10.75 1.87
N GLY A 525 3.80 9.83 0.99
CA GLY A 525 4.75 9.01 0.23
C GLY A 525 4.02 8.04 -0.69
N PRO A 526 4.80 7.16 -1.36
CA PRO A 526 6.23 7.29 -1.62
C PRO A 526 6.55 8.25 -2.77
N GLY A 527 7.79 8.74 -2.83
CA GLY A 527 8.27 9.67 -3.85
C GLY A 527 9.10 9.03 -4.97
N ASP A 528 9.46 7.76 -4.87
CA ASP A 528 10.46 7.10 -5.71
C ASP A 528 9.88 6.01 -6.66
N PHE A 529 8.57 5.96 -6.85
CA PHE A 529 7.92 4.99 -7.74
C PHE A 529 8.47 5.03 -9.18
N GLU A 530 8.68 6.22 -9.73
CA GLU A 530 9.14 6.36 -11.10
C GLU A 530 10.56 5.79 -11.30
N ASP A 531 11.45 6.01 -10.34
CA ASP A 531 12.84 5.53 -10.41
C ASP A 531 12.90 4.00 -10.33
N TYR A 532 12.12 3.38 -9.44
CA TYR A 532 11.99 1.92 -9.41
C TYR A 532 11.32 1.36 -10.66
N PHE A 533 10.29 2.04 -11.19
CA PHE A 533 9.66 1.63 -12.43
C PHE A 533 10.68 1.59 -13.60
N GLN A 534 11.49 2.64 -13.76
CA GLN A 534 12.52 2.67 -14.78
C GLN A 534 13.52 1.53 -14.59
N MET A 535 14.03 1.32 -13.38
CA MET A 535 14.95 0.22 -13.06
C MET A 535 14.36 -1.15 -13.44
N ILE A 536 13.08 -1.38 -13.12
CA ILE A 536 12.37 -2.63 -13.41
C ILE A 536 12.21 -2.81 -14.93
N GLN A 537 11.87 -1.76 -15.66
CA GLN A 537 11.62 -1.85 -17.10
C GLN A 537 12.91 -1.99 -17.91
N ASP A 538 13.98 -1.33 -17.49
CA ASP A 538 15.26 -1.36 -18.17
C ASP A 538 16.01 -2.69 -18.01
N ASN A 539 15.60 -3.53 -17.05
CA ASN A 539 16.27 -4.78 -16.72
C ASN A 539 15.33 -5.98 -16.81
N ASP A 540 15.51 -6.82 -17.81
CA ASP A 540 14.68 -8.02 -18.00
C ASP A 540 14.70 -8.97 -16.81
N LYS A 541 15.83 -9.07 -16.09
CA LYS A 541 15.97 -9.92 -14.88
C LYS A 541 15.21 -9.40 -13.66
N MET A 542 14.76 -8.13 -13.66
CA MET A 542 13.86 -7.62 -12.63
C MET A 542 12.46 -8.14 -12.90
N CYS A 543 11.89 -8.94 -11.98
CA CYS A 543 10.53 -9.49 -12.15
C CYS A 543 9.42 -8.48 -11.86
N GLY A 544 9.75 -7.31 -11.33
CA GLY A 544 8.79 -6.37 -10.78
C GLY A 544 8.82 -6.33 -9.26
N GLY A 545 7.74 -5.88 -8.63
CA GLY A 545 7.72 -5.75 -7.18
C GLY A 545 6.32 -5.57 -6.60
N PHE A 546 6.28 -5.63 -5.26
CA PHE A 546 5.08 -5.50 -4.45
C PHE A 546 5.26 -4.32 -3.50
N VAL A 547 4.43 -3.29 -3.67
CA VAL A 547 4.47 -2.10 -2.80
C VAL A 547 4.09 -2.48 -1.38
N TRP A 548 4.76 -1.98 -0.40
CA TRP A 548 4.36 -2.03 0.99
C TRP A 548 3.64 -0.74 1.37
N GLU A 549 2.34 -0.74 1.73
CA GLU A 549 1.39 -1.83 1.52
C GLU A 549 0.01 -1.31 1.05
N TRP A 550 -1.03 -2.16 1.10
CA TRP A 550 -2.33 -1.83 0.55
C TRP A 550 -3.08 -0.79 1.38
N CYS A 551 -3.24 -1.00 2.69
CA CYS A 551 -4.08 -0.12 3.48
C CYS A 551 -3.50 0.23 4.85
N ASP A 552 -3.75 1.43 5.31
CA ASP A 552 -3.48 1.84 6.69
C ASP A 552 -4.23 0.95 7.68
N HIS A 553 -3.54 0.46 8.72
CA HIS A 553 -4.15 -0.31 9.78
C HIS A 553 -4.52 0.59 10.96
N ALA A 554 -5.81 0.79 11.19
CA ALA A 554 -6.30 1.55 12.34
C ALA A 554 -7.67 1.06 12.77
N ILE A 555 -8.02 1.35 14.02
CA ILE A 555 -9.31 1.01 14.62
C ILE A 555 -10.20 2.25 14.66
N ALA A 556 -11.42 2.11 14.16
CA ALA A 556 -12.39 3.21 14.15
C ALA A 556 -13.03 3.40 15.53
N HIS A 557 -12.85 4.58 16.13
CA HIS A 557 -13.46 4.98 17.41
C HIS A 557 -14.55 6.04 17.26
N GLY A 558 -15.27 6.02 16.12
CA GLY A 558 -16.37 6.93 15.84
C GLY A 558 -15.93 8.24 15.21
N THR A 559 -16.53 9.35 15.64
CA THR A 559 -16.36 10.66 15.01
C THR A 559 -16.11 11.74 16.07
N ALA A 560 -15.11 12.58 15.83
CA ALA A 560 -14.76 13.71 16.66
C ALA A 560 -15.77 14.86 16.54
N GLU A 561 -15.73 15.84 17.46
CA GLU A 561 -16.63 17.00 17.44
C GLU A 561 -16.57 17.83 16.15
N ASN A 562 -15.42 17.84 15.48
CA ASN A 562 -15.22 18.53 14.20
C ASN A 562 -15.71 17.74 12.98
N GLY A 563 -16.31 16.55 13.19
CA GLY A 563 -16.86 15.71 12.13
C GLY A 563 -15.86 14.75 11.47
N LYS A 564 -14.58 14.79 11.85
CA LYS A 564 -13.57 13.85 11.35
C LYS A 564 -13.70 12.48 12.03
N LYS A 565 -13.45 11.42 11.29
CA LYS A 565 -13.35 10.06 11.85
C LYS A 565 -12.16 9.96 12.81
N ILE A 566 -12.35 9.24 13.90
CA ILE A 566 -11.29 8.92 14.84
C ILE A 566 -10.75 7.56 14.45
N TYR A 567 -9.51 7.53 13.98
CA TYR A 567 -8.75 6.32 13.72
C TYR A 567 -7.62 6.22 14.74
N ALA A 568 -7.60 5.12 15.50
CA ALA A 568 -6.61 4.84 16.50
C ALA A 568 -5.57 3.85 15.97
N TYR A 569 -4.29 4.14 16.16
CA TYR A 569 -3.17 3.29 15.78
C TYR A 569 -2.37 2.84 17.02
N GLY A 570 -1.18 2.27 16.87
CA GLY A 570 -0.39 1.77 18.01
C GLY A 570 -0.08 2.82 19.07
N GLY A 571 -0.33 2.49 20.34
CA GLY A 571 -0.19 3.36 21.50
C GLY A 571 -1.46 4.11 21.91
N ASP A 572 -2.51 4.10 21.08
CA ASP A 572 -3.75 4.80 21.39
C ASP A 572 -4.70 4.00 22.29
N HIS A 573 -4.45 2.73 22.49
CA HIS A 573 -5.30 1.81 23.23
C HIS A 573 -4.85 1.61 24.68
N GLY A 574 -3.77 2.30 25.12
CA GLY A 574 -3.21 2.20 26.46
C GLY A 574 -2.20 1.08 26.64
N GLU A 575 -1.79 0.43 25.56
CA GLU A 575 -0.73 -0.57 25.55
C GLU A 575 0.65 0.09 25.79
N GLU A 576 1.49 -0.56 26.62
CA GLU A 576 2.83 -0.04 26.94
C GLU A 576 3.87 -0.38 25.84
N ILE A 577 3.69 -1.54 25.19
CA ILE A 577 4.59 -1.99 24.11
C ILE A 577 3.89 -1.78 22.79
N HIS A 578 4.37 -0.85 21.97
CA HIS A 578 3.80 -0.53 20.67
C HIS A 578 4.84 0.14 19.75
N ASP A 579 4.57 0.14 18.44
CA ASP A 579 5.40 0.79 17.42
C ASP A 579 4.71 2.03 16.77
N GLY A 580 3.71 2.60 17.48
CA GLY A 580 3.07 3.87 17.11
C GLY A 580 2.31 3.80 15.79
N ASN A 581 2.48 4.83 14.96
CA ASN A 581 1.82 4.91 13.66
C ASN A 581 2.57 4.16 12.54
N PHE A 582 3.47 3.22 12.85
CA PHE A 582 4.21 2.50 11.81
C PHE A 582 3.29 1.63 10.94
N CYS A 583 2.11 1.26 11.43
CA CYS A 583 1.03 0.59 10.70
C CYS A 583 0.18 1.51 9.79
N MET A 584 0.55 2.81 9.66
CA MET A 584 -0.15 3.78 8.81
C MET A 584 0.64 3.96 7.52
N ASP A 585 0.81 2.90 6.76
CA ASP A 585 1.73 2.76 5.64
C ASP A 585 1.04 2.26 4.36
N GLY A 586 -0.28 2.44 4.30
CA GLY A 586 -1.12 2.02 3.20
C GLY A 586 -1.17 2.99 2.01
N LEU A 587 -1.49 2.44 0.84
CA LEU A 587 -1.87 3.19 -0.36
C LEU A 587 -3.32 3.69 -0.32
N VAL A 588 -4.11 3.17 0.61
CA VAL A 588 -5.46 3.63 0.92
C VAL A 588 -5.62 3.83 2.43
N TYR A 589 -6.49 4.76 2.81
CA TYR A 589 -6.94 4.94 4.19
C TYR A 589 -7.67 3.68 4.71
N PRO A 590 -7.86 3.53 6.03
CA PRO A 590 -8.52 2.34 6.59
C PRO A 590 -9.89 2.06 5.98
N ASP A 591 -10.64 3.08 5.57
CA ASP A 591 -11.95 2.99 4.94
C ASP A 591 -11.90 2.85 3.40
N ARG A 592 -10.74 2.58 2.83
CA ARG A 592 -10.47 2.45 1.38
C ARG A 592 -10.59 3.76 0.60
N THR A 593 -10.66 4.91 1.25
CA THR A 593 -10.41 6.18 0.57
C THR A 593 -8.97 6.19 0.03
N VAL A 594 -8.80 6.68 -1.19
CA VAL A 594 -7.52 6.61 -1.93
C VAL A 594 -6.55 7.66 -1.41
N HIS A 595 -5.32 7.26 -1.06
CA HIS A 595 -4.19 8.17 -0.82
C HIS A 595 -3.63 8.75 -2.12
N THR A 596 -2.93 9.88 -2.03
CA THR A 596 -2.22 10.46 -3.18
C THR A 596 -1.14 9.53 -3.72
N GLY A 597 -0.53 8.69 -2.88
CA GLY A 597 0.42 7.63 -3.27
C GLY A 597 -0.17 6.60 -4.23
N LEU A 598 -1.44 6.20 -4.07
CA LEU A 598 -2.11 5.29 -5.00
C LEU A 598 -2.37 5.93 -6.36
N LEU A 599 -2.68 7.23 -6.40
CA LEU A 599 -2.83 7.97 -7.65
C LEU A 599 -1.50 8.09 -8.38
N GLU A 600 -0.42 8.30 -7.64
CA GLU A 600 0.97 8.30 -8.16
C GLU A 600 1.30 6.95 -8.79
N TYR A 601 1.10 5.85 -8.06
CA TYR A 601 1.28 4.49 -8.56
C TYR A 601 0.50 4.23 -9.85
N LYS A 602 -0.79 4.58 -9.88
CA LYS A 602 -1.65 4.40 -11.05
C LYS A 602 -1.04 5.00 -12.31
N ASN A 603 -0.51 6.22 -12.23
CA ASN A 603 0.03 6.89 -13.38
C ASN A 603 1.45 6.42 -13.74
N VAL A 604 2.26 6.02 -12.77
CA VAL A 604 3.54 5.36 -13.01
C VAL A 604 3.34 4.05 -13.77
N TYR A 605 2.38 3.22 -13.36
CA TYR A 605 2.10 1.90 -13.95
C TYR A 605 1.00 1.91 -15.02
N ARG A 606 0.80 3.04 -15.71
CA ARG A 606 -0.12 3.12 -16.85
C ARG A 606 0.29 2.19 -18.00
N PRO A 607 -0.67 1.64 -18.77
CA PRO A 607 -0.40 0.58 -19.77
C PRO A 607 0.39 1.06 -20.99
N ALA A 608 0.43 2.36 -21.25
CA ALA A 608 1.18 2.95 -22.33
C ALA A 608 1.89 4.22 -21.89
N ARG A 609 3.06 4.48 -22.42
CA ARG A 609 3.84 5.70 -22.16
C ARG A 609 4.41 6.28 -23.42
N VAL A 610 4.50 7.61 -23.47
CA VAL A 610 5.20 8.33 -24.55
C VAL A 610 6.70 8.16 -24.36
N VAL A 611 7.37 7.68 -25.40
CA VAL A 611 8.84 7.65 -25.51
C VAL A 611 9.36 8.98 -26.08
N SER A 612 8.72 9.48 -27.14
CA SER A 612 9.09 10.75 -27.75
C SER A 612 7.94 11.33 -28.57
N TYR A 613 7.97 12.65 -28.73
CA TYR A 613 7.08 13.36 -29.61
C TYR A 613 7.86 14.46 -30.36
N ASP A 614 7.86 14.39 -31.67
CA ASP A 614 8.42 15.43 -32.54
C ASP A 614 7.29 16.31 -33.09
N LYS A 615 7.19 17.52 -32.58
CA LYS A 615 6.15 18.48 -32.98
C LYS A 615 6.24 18.96 -34.42
N GLU A 616 7.41 18.88 -35.08
CA GLU A 616 7.61 19.34 -36.47
C GLU A 616 7.10 18.29 -37.46
N SER A 617 7.43 17.04 -37.25
CA SER A 617 6.95 15.92 -38.08
C SER A 617 5.59 15.38 -37.66
N GLY A 618 5.19 15.64 -36.42
CA GLY A 618 4.01 15.03 -35.81
C GLY A 618 4.20 13.55 -35.44
N GLU A 619 5.45 13.05 -35.40
CA GLU A 619 5.75 11.67 -35.02
C GLU A 619 5.66 11.53 -33.49
N LEU A 620 4.75 10.67 -33.02
CA LEU A 620 4.60 10.25 -31.63
C LEU A 620 5.03 8.79 -31.51
N VAL A 621 5.94 8.48 -30.60
CA VAL A 621 6.35 7.12 -30.28
C VAL A 621 5.77 6.73 -28.94
N LEU A 622 5.02 5.62 -28.92
CA LEU A 622 4.45 5.02 -27.70
C LEU A 622 5.10 3.68 -27.42
N HIS A 623 5.36 3.40 -26.14
CA HIS A 623 5.70 2.06 -25.65
C HIS A 623 4.48 1.40 -25.00
N ASN A 624 4.27 0.12 -25.30
CA ASN A 624 3.22 -0.70 -24.68
C ASN A 624 3.80 -1.52 -23.51
N TYR A 625 3.31 -1.26 -22.29
CA TYR A 625 3.70 -1.96 -21.06
C TYR A 625 2.72 -3.09 -20.66
N MET A 626 1.75 -3.43 -21.53
CA MET A 626 0.93 -4.62 -21.37
C MET A 626 1.79 -5.87 -21.63
N ASP A 627 1.46 -6.96 -20.94
CA ASP A 627 2.21 -8.21 -21.08
C ASP A 627 1.69 -9.08 -22.25
N PHE A 628 0.40 -8.99 -22.59
CA PHE A 628 -0.26 -9.86 -23.57
C PHE A 628 -1.00 -9.10 -24.65
N ASP A 629 -1.69 -8.01 -24.32
CA ASP A 629 -2.59 -7.32 -25.24
C ASP A 629 -1.87 -6.25 -26.09
N ASP A 630 -2.21 -6.20 -27.39
CA ASP A 630 -1.88 -5.04 -28.24
C ASP A 630 -2.70 -3.83 -27.74
N LEU A 631 -2.10 -2.64 -27.71
CA LEU A 631 -2.78 -1.42 -27.24
C LEU A 631 -4.13 -1.19 -27.93
N LYS A 632 -4.26 -1.52 -29.22
CA LYS A 632 -5.53 -1.35 -29.95
C LYS A 632 -6.69 -2.15 -29.36
N ASP A 633 -6.40 -3.24 -28.65
CA ASP A 633 -7.43 -4.14 -28.09
C ASP A 633 -7.84 -3.74 -26.69
N TYR A 634 -6.97 -3.08 -25.94
CA TYR A 634 -7.15 -2.71 -24.54
C TYR A 634 -7.40 -1.20 -24.34
N VAL A 635 -6.69 -0.32 -25.05
CA VAL A 635 -6.65 1.13 -24.77
C VAL A 635 -7.33 1.94 -25.87
N LYS A 636 -8.08 2.93 -25.46
CA LYS A 636 -8.55 4.06 -26.28
C LYS A 636 -7.81 5.31 -25.86
N ILE A 637 -7.19 6.01 -26.83
CA ILE A 637 -6.37 7.20 -26.56
C ILE A 637 -7.09 8.46 -27.03
N SER A 638 -7.20 9.42 -26.12
CA SER A 638 -7.64 10.78 -26.43
C SER A 638 -6.54 11.79 -26.06
N TYR A 639 -6.55 12.97 -26.67
CA TYR A 639 -5.59 14.01 -26.35
C TYR A 639 -6.25 15.35 -26.05
N LYS A 640 -5.56 16.17 -25.28
CA LYS A 640 -5.84 17.58 -25.02
C LYS A 640 -4.56 18.38 -25.23
N LEU A 641 -4.65 19.48 -25.98
CA LEU A 641 -3.59 20.49 -26.05
C LEU A 641 -4.03 21.68 -25.20
N THR A 642 -3.20 22.07 -24.27
CA THR A 642 -3.44 23.25 -23.42
C THR A 642 -2.47 24.37 -23.76
N GLN A 643 -2.90 25.61 -23.52
CA GLN A 643 -2.07 26.82 -23.52
C GLN A 643 -2.34 27.54 -22.21
N ASP A 644 -1.32 27.77 -21.41
CA ASP A 644 -1.41 28.34 -20.05
C ASP A 644 -2.51 27.67 -19.20
N GLY A 645 -2.60 26.32 -19.30
CA GLY A 645 -3.56 25.49 -18.60
C GLY A 645 -4.99 25.48 -19.17
N LEU A 646 -5.27 26.25 -20.22
CA LEU A 646 -6.59 26.25 -20.88
C LEU A 646 -6.59 25.34 -22.09
N VAL A 647 -7.57 24.45 -22.20
CA VAL A 647 -7.70 23.52 -23.34
C VAL A 647 -8.04 24.30 -24.61
N ILE A 648 -7.14 24.26 -25.60
CA ILE A 648 -7.30 24.93 -26.90
C ILE A 648 -7.63 23.95 -28.03
N SER A 649 -7.25 22.67 -27.88
CA SER A 649 -7.59 21.61 -28.84
C SER A 649 -7.76 20.30 -28.11
N LYS A 650 -8.59 19.40 -28.64
CA LYS A 650 -8.79 18.05 -28.16
C LYS A 650 -9.20 17.11 -29.30
N GLY A 651 -8.86 15.84 -29.17
CA GLY A 651 -9.26 14.83 -30.16
C GLY A 651 -9.05 13.41 -29.64
N LYS A 652 -9.23 12.45 -30.55
CA LYS A 652 -8.97 11.04 -30.29
C LYS A 652 -7.99 10.55 -31.34
N LEU A 653 -7.09 9.66 -30.94
CA LEU A 653 -6.27 8.92 -31.88
C LEU A 653 -7.12 7.80 -32.53
N SER A 654 -6.87 7.54 -33.81
CA SER A 654 -7.35 6.33 -34.46
C SER A 654 -6.76 5.10 -33.77
N GLU A 655 -7.24 3.89 -34.10
CA GLU A 655 -6.69 2.66 -33.52
C GLU A 655 -5.17 2.63 -33.58
N VAL A 656 -4.56 2.47 -32.39
CA VAL A 656 -3.13 2.48 -32.20
C VAL A 656 -2.69 1.06 -31.90
N SER A 657 -2.10 0.38 -32.91
CA SER A 657 -1.55 -0.95 -32.74
C SER A 657 -0.09 -0.86 -32.32
N VAL A 658 0.18 -1.32 -31.10
CA VAL A 658 1.53 -1.49 -30.56
C VAL A 658 1.52 -2.81 -29.79
N ALA A 659 2.34 -3.74 -30.23
CA ALA A 659 2.44 -5.06 -29.61
C ALA A 659 2.98 -4.97 -28.15
N PRO A 660 2.72 -5.96 -27.31
CA PRO A 660 3.28 -6.01 -25.95
C PRO A 660 4.79 -5.79 -25.93
N HIS A 661 5.27 -5.08 -24.92
CA HIS A 661 6.71 -4.78 -24.69
C HIS A 661 7.43 -4.18 -25.90
N SER A 662 6.73 -3.42 -26.74
CA SER A 662 7.32 -2.82 -27.94
C SER A 662 6.93 -1.36 -28.12
N GLU A 663 7.63 -0.71 -29.04
CA GLU A 663 7.34 0.67 -29.43
C GLU A 663 6.58 0.72 -30.75
N GLY A 664 5.72 1.72 -30.87
CA GLY A 664 4.97 1.99 -32.08
C GLY A 664 4.93 3.47 -32.42
N LYS A 665 5.03 3.78 -33.71
CA LYS A 665 4.98 5.14 -34.24
C LYS A 665 3.59 5.51 -34.72
N ILE A 666 3.17 6.71 -34.36
CA ILE A 666 1.84 7.24 -34.66
C ILE A 666 2.00 8.65 -35.19
N SER A 667 1.16 9.07 -36.12
CA SER A 667 1.12 10.46 -36.59
C SER A 667 0.08 11.25 -35.79
N LEU A 668 0.52 12.28 -35.09
CA LEU A 668 -0.34 13.23 -34.34
C LEU A 668 0.11 14.67 -34.67
N ASN A 669 -0.56 15.26 -35.65
CA ASN A 669 -0.28 16.66 -36.03
C ASN A 669 -1.15 17.59 -35.18
N ILE A 670 -0.53 18.43 -34.36
CA ILE A 670 -1.18 19.47 -33.56
C ILE A 670 -0.65 20.84 -33.97
N ASN A 671 -1.50 21.85 -33.87
CA ASN A 671 -1.06 23.23 -34.11
C ASN A 671 -0.74 23.88 -32.77
N VAL A 672 0.57 24.03 -32.47
CA VAL A 672 1.05 24.62 -31.22
C VAL A 672 1.13 26.14 -31.38
N PRO A 673 0.51 26.94 -30.49
CA PRO A 673 0.63 28.40 -30.48
C PRO A 673 2.09 28.88 -30.36
N GLU A 674 2.35 30.08 -30.89
CA GLU A 674 3.66 30.71 -30.77
C GLU A 674 3.99 31.22 -29.35
N ASN A 675 2.97 31.56 -28.59
CA ASN A 675 3.08 32.12 -27.24
C ASN A 675 2.44 31.24 -26.19
N GLY A 676 2.81 31.42 -24.91
CA GLY A 676 2.30 30.71 -23.76
C GLY A 676 2.88 29.32 -23.58
N LYS A 677 2.73 28.77 -22.40
CA LYS A 677 3.12 27.39 -22.06
C LYS A 677 2.10 26.40 -22.63
N CYS A 678 2.57 25.48 -23.45
CA CYS A 678 1.72 24.54 -24.15
C CYS A 678 2.07 23.11 -23.75
N TYR A 679 1.07 22.34 -23.33
CA TYR A 679 1.22 20.94 -22.96
C TYR A 679 0.26 20.07 -23.77
N LEU A 680 0.79 18.98 -24.30
CA LEU A 680 0.02 17.90 -24.93
C LEU A 680 -0.19 16.80 -23.90
N LYS A 681 -1.44 16.60 -23.46
CA LYS A 681 -1.82 15.51 -22.56
C LYS A 681 -2.50 14.40 -23.34
N LEU A 682 -1.94 13.19 -23.29
CA LEU A 682 -2.55 11.97 -23.79
C LEU A 682 -3.25 11.25 -22.63
N ILE A 683 -4.48 10.80 -22.85
CA ILE A 683 -5.31 10.15 -21.81
C ILE A 683 -5.62 8.74 -22.31
N TYR A 684 -5.25 7.75 -21.51
CA TYR A 684 -5.46 6.33 -21.77
C TYR A 684 -6.72 5.87 -21.06
N GLN A 685 -7.66 5.29 -21.81
CA GLN A 685 -8.94 4.83 -21.30
C GLN A 685 -9.19 3.39 -21.70
N LEU A 686 -9.82 2.60 -20.82
CA LEU A 686 -10.20 1.24 -21.12
C LEU A 686 -11.17 1.18 -22.31
N LYS A 687 -10.85 0.36 -23.31
CA LYS A 687 -11.63 0.26 -24.57
C LYS A 687 -12.93 -0.52 -24.42
N LYS A 688 -12.91 -1.59 -23.62
CA LYS A 688 -14.04 -2.50 -23.38
C LYS A 688 -14.23 -2.69 -21.88
N GLU A 689 -15.42 -2.97 -21.46
CA GLU A 689 -15.71 -3.41 -20.10
C GLU A 689 -14.97 -4.72 -19.78
N MET A 690 -14.43 -4.80 -18.57
CA MET A 690 -13.79 -5.99 -18.00
C MET A 690 -14.34 -6.23 -16.59
N PRO A 691 -14.20 -7.43 -16.04
CA PRO A 691 -14.53 -7.63 -14.62
C PRO A 691 -13.85 -6.59 -13.73
N LEU A 692 -14.61 -5.99 -12.81
CA LEU A 692 -14.18 -4.91 -11.89
C LEU A 692 -13.77 -3.57 -12.56
N LEU A 693 -13.84 -3.47 -13.89
CA LEU A 693 -13.48 -2.27 -14.64
C LEU A 693 -14.54 -1.86 -15.64
N GLU A 694 -15.08 -0.67 -15.49
CA GLU A 694 -16.03 -0.11 -16.45
C GLU A 694 -15.32 0.37 -17.72
N LYS A 695 -16.03 0.28 -18.84
CA LYS A 695 -15.59 0.91 -20.08
C LYS A 695 -15.35 2.41 -19.88
N ASP A 696 -14.33 2.94 -20.57
CA ASP A 696 -13.88 4.34 -20.48
C ASP A 696 -13.21 4.72 -19.14
N HIS A 697 -12.96 3.76 -18.23
CA HIS A 697 -12.16 3.99 -17.05
C HIS A 697 -10.79 4.57 -17.45
N ILE A 698 -10.33 5.63 -16.76
CA ILE A 698 -9.03 6.26 -17.02
C ILE A 698 -7.94 5.39 -16.40
N LEU A 699 -7.06 4.85 -17.24
CA LEU A 699 -5.92 4.01 -16.85
C LEU A 699 -4.68 4.84 -16.50
N GLY A 700 -4.60 6.07 -17.02
CA GLY A 700 -3.50 6.99 -16.79
C GLY A 700 -3.36 8.01 -17.92
N PHE A 701 -2.29 8.78 -17.88
CA PHE A 701 -2.02 9.80 -18.88
C PHE A 701 -0.51 10.06 -19.03
N ASP A 702 -0.13 10.63 -20.18
CA ASP A 702 1.16 11.29 -20.39
C ASP A 702 0.95 12.78 -20.60
N GLU A 703 1.93 13.57 -20.19
CA GLU A 703 2.01 14.98 -20.48
C GLU A 703 3.36 15.33 -21.08
N ILE A 704 3.35 16.12 -22.16
CA ILE A 704 4.54 16.53 -22.90
C ILE A 704 4.50 18.04 -23.06
N GLU A 705 5.55 18.75 -22.63
CA GLU A 705 5.69 20.16 -22.98
C GLU A 705 6.03 20.29 -24.48
N VAL A 706 5.15 21.01 -25.19
CA VAL A 706 5.29 21.25 -26.64
C VAL A 706 5.45 22.75 -26.95
N SER A 707 5.63 23.58 -25.95
CA SER A 707 5.84 25.01 -26.03
C SER A 707 6.91 25.38 -27.07
N GLN A 708 6.84 26.60 -27.64
CA GLN A 708 7.96 27.15 -28.38
C GLN A 708 9.15 27.44 -27.44
N LYS A 709 10.35 27.47 -27.99
CA LYS A 709 11.53 27.73 -27.19
C LYS A 709 11.39 29.13 -26.52
N ASP A 710 11.74 29.18 -25.25
CA ASP A 710 11.63 30.38 -24.39
C ASP A 710 10.20 30.91 -24.17
N ALA A 711 9.15 30.10 -24.46
CA ALA A 711 7.77 30.44 -24.16
C ALA A 711 7.56 30.61 -22.64
N LYS A 712 6.82 31.62 -22.24
CA LYS A 712 6.47 31.93 -20.86
C LYS A 712 4.97 31.84 -20.64
N CYS A 713 4.58 31.54 -19.43
CA CYS A 713 3.17 31.58 -19.04
C CYS A 713 2.67 33.03 -19.11
N GLN A 714 1.70 33.29 -19.98
CA GLN A 714 1.14 34.66 -20.17
C GLN A 714 0.44 35.18 -18.92
N LEU A 715 -0.09 34.30 -18.07
CA LEU A 715 -0.69 34.66 -16.77
C LEU A 715 0.39 35.20 -15.83
N ALA A 716 1.57 34.57 -15.82
CA ALA A 716 2.71 35.01 -15.01
C ALA A 716 3.26 36.33 -15.56
N GLU A 717 3.51 36.40 -16.89
CA GLU A 717 4.09 37.59 -17.55
C GLU A 717 3.31 38.86 -17.27
N LYS A 718 1.97 38.79 -17.29
CA LYS A 718 1.09 39.96 -16.97
C LYS A 718 1.43 40.63 -15.63
N TRP A 719 1.85 39.83 -14.63
CA TRP A 719 2.18 40.31 -13.30
C TRP A 719 3.64 40.69 -13.14
N LEU A 720 4.50 40.15 -14.01
CA LEU A 720 5.94 40.46 -14.06
C LEU A 720 6.24 41.77 -14.78
N GLU A 721 5.37 42.19 -15.69
CA GLU A 721 5.52 43.45 -16.43
C GLU A 721 5.70 44.66 -15.50
N LYS A 722 6.57 45.59 -15.92
CA LYS A 722 6.80 46.83 -15.19
C LYS A 722 5.58 47.77 -15.29
N THR A 723 5.02 48.11 -14.15
CA THR A 723 3.96 49.11 -14.11
C THR A 723 4.51 50.54 -14.17
N SER A 724 3.99 51.35 -15.08
CA SER A 724 4.37 52.74 -15.23
C SER A 724 3.44 53.67 -14.44
N ALA A 725 3.50 53.67 -13.13
CA ALA A 725 2.77 54.66 -12.32
C ALA A 725 3.67 55.90 -12.07
N ASP A 726 3.21 57.06 -12.50
CA ASP A 726 3.85 58.34 -12.17
C ASP A 726 3.36 58.88 -10.80
N SER A 727 3.72 58.15 -9.72
CA SER A 727 3.46 58.61 -8.36
C SER A 727 4.75 58.62 -7.54
N GLU A 728 4.96 59.66 -6.74
CA GLU A 728 6.09 59.73 -5.83
C GLU A 728 5.87 58.78 -4.64
N LEU A 729 6.92 57.96 -4.33
CA LEU A 729 6.97 57.17 -3.12
C LEU A 729 7.50 57.99 -1.95
N GLN A 730 6.90 57.83 -0.78
CA GLN A 730 7.46 58.33 0.48
C GLN A 730 8.15 57.18 1.22
N VAL A 731 9.44 57.35 1.46
CA VAL A 731 10.23 56.40 2.23
C VAL A 731 10.70 57.07 3.49
N ASN A 732 10.32 56.50 4.64
CA ASN A 732 10.74 56.99 5.95
C ASN A 732 11.46 55.85 6.70
N GLU A 733 12.60 56.13 7.25
CA GLU A 733 13.43 55.16 7.95
C GLU A 733 13.66 55.59 9.41
N ASN A 734 13.68 54.62 10.29
CA ASN A 734 14.20 54.74 11.65
C ASN A 734 15.15 53.57 11.94
N ASP A 735 15.59 53.43 13.16
CA ASP A 735 16.60 52.40 13.56
C ASP A 735 16.10 50.96 13.38
N THR A 736 14.77 50.75 13.36
CA THR A 736 14.17 49.40 13.34
C THR A 736 13.27 49.13 12.14
N GLN A 737 12.77 50.19 11.43
CA GLN A 737 11.75 50.01 10.40
C GLN A 737 12.03 50.91 9.19
N ILE A 738 11.61 50.43 8.03
CA ILE A 738 11.52 51.15 6.78
C ILE A 738 10.06 51.17 6.37
N HIS A 739 9.48 52.38 6.36
CA HIS A 739 8.09 52.63 5.94
C HIS A 739 8.06 53.12 4.50
N ILE A 740 7.38 52.41 3.62
CA ILE A 740 7.23 52.74 2.20
C ILE A 740 5.74 53.00 1.93
N LYS A 741 5.44 54.21 1.49
CA LYS A 741 4.08 54.63 1.22
C LYS A 741 3.94 55.13 -0.21
N GLY A 742 3.09 54.47 -0.97
CA GLY A 742 2.63 54.93 -2.27
C GLY A 742 1.22 55.48 -2.20
N ARG A 743 0.60 55.70 -3.36
CA ARG A 743 -0.77 56.23 -3.43
C ARG A 743 -1.80 55.32 -2.80
N GLU A 744 -1.71 54.04 -3.04
CA GLU A 744 -2.71 53.02 -2.63
C GLU A 744 -2.15 51.98 -1.65
N PHE A 745 -0.85 52.04 -1.35
CA PHE A 745 -0.22 51.05 -0.48
C PHE A 745 0.62 51.68 0.62
N ALA A 746 0.82 50.94 1.69
CA ALA A 746 1.77 51.23 2.74
C ALA A 746 2.38 49.94 3.28
N TYR A 747 3.69 49.77 3.14
CA TYR A 747 4.44 48.60 3.58
C TYR A 747 5.44 49.00 4.65
N THR A 748 5.67 48.08 5.57
CA THR A 748 6.72 48.21 6.62
C THR A 748 7.62 47.00 6.58
N ILE A 749 8.93 47.28 6.48
CA ILE A 749 10.00 46.25 6.57
C ILE A 749 10.75 46.43 7.89
N ASP A 750 10.94 45.38 8.61
CA ASP A 750 11.80 45.34 9.81
C ASP A 750 13.27 45.24 9.38
N ARG A 751 14.08 46.21 9.81
CA ARG A 751 15.53 46.27 9.50
C ARG A 751 16.32 45.15 10.20
N ARG A 752 15.79 44.54 11.24
CA ARG A 752 16.44 43.44 11.97
C ARG A 752 16.30 42.10 11.27
N THR A 753 15.27 41.96 10.49
CA THR A 753 14.97 40.70 9.76
C THR A 753 15.03 40.86 8.23
N ALA A 754 14.97 42.09 7.73
CA ALA A 754 14.83 42.43 6.31
C ALA A 754 13.50 41.96 5.67
N LEU A 755 12.46 41.65 6.47
CA LEU A 755 11.19 41.08 6.05
C LEU A 755 10.02 42.03 6.33
N PHE A 756 8.92 41.85 5.62
CA PHE A 756 7.72 42.65 5.78
C PHE A 756 7.00 42.32 7.10
N THR A 757 6.64 43.38 7.84
CA THR A 757 5.80 43.26 9.05
C THR A 757 4.40 43.76 8.82
N GLU A 758 4.18 44.63 7.80
CA GLU A 758 2.87 45.14 7.41
C GLU A 758 2.81 45.25 5.88
N MET A 759 1.69 44.84 5.31
CA MET A 759 1.39 44.96 3.88
C MET A 759 -0.03 45.48 3.71
N LYS A 760 -0.18 46.81 3.61
CA LYS A 760 -1.47 47.44 3.35
C LYS A 760 -1.62 47.83 1.89
N PHE A 761 -2.70 47.44 1.25
CA PHE A 761 -3.07 47.85 -0.09
C PHE A 761 -4.55 48.24 -0.17
N ALA A 762 -4.83 49.38 -0.79
CA ALA A 762 -6.17 50.00 -0.86
C ALA A 762 -6.91 50.06 0.49
N GLY A 763 -6.14 50.39 1.55
CA GLY A 763 -6.63 50.49 2.92
C GLY A 763 -6.87 49.17 3.67
N ARG A 764 -6.49 48.03 3.09
CA ARG A 764 -6.62 46.66 3.70
C ARG A 764 -5.27 46.14 4.11
N GLU A 765 -5.23 45.47 5.27
CA GLU A 765 -4.08 44.68 5.71
C GLU A 765 -4.10 43.32 5.05
N TYR A 766 -2.98 42.83 4.53
CA TYR A 766 -2.81 41.53 3.93
C TYR A 766 -2.09 40.54 4.88
N LEU A 767 -1.17 41.06 5.72
CA LEU A 767 -0.45 40.26 6.68
C LEU A 767 -1.09 40.38 8.09
N ASN A 768 -1.52 39.27 8.64
CA ASN A 768 -1.93 39.17 10.04
C ASN A 768 -0.73 39.10 10.98
N HIS A 769 0.35 38.44 10.54
CA HIS A 769 1.62 38.33 11.25
C HIS A 769 2.79 38.66 10.31
N PRO A 770 3.98 39.01 10.85
CA PRO A 770 5.17 39.27 10.06
C PRO A 770 5.52 38.14 9.12
N MET A 771 6.04 38.49 7.92
CA MET A 771 6.60 37.52 6.97
C MET A 771 7.84 36.86 7.58
N GLU A 772 8.07 35.62 7.21
CA GLU A 772 9.24 34.84 7.64
C GLU A 772 9.97 34.23 6.44
N LEU A 773 11.29 34.05 6.53
CA LEU A 773 12.00 33.08 5.70
C LEU A 773 11.83 31.72 6.35
N ASN A 774 11.39 30.75 5.57
CA ASN A 774 11.06 29.44 6.06
C ASN A 774 12.01 28.40 5.49
N ILE A 775 12.69 27.65 6.38
CA ILE A 775 13.51 26.49 6.04
C ILE A 775 12.99 25.21 6.71
N TRP A 776 11.81 25.24 7.34
CA TRP A 776 11.19 24.13 8.06
C TRP A 776 9.95 23.59 7.37
N ARG A 777 9.81 22.28 7.31
CA ARG A 777 8.55 21.60 7.01
C ARG A 777 8.14 20.74 8.20
N ALA A 778 6.85 20.49 8.38
CA ALA A 778 6.39 19.45 9.30
C ALA A 778 6.94 18.10 8.80
N PRO A 779 7.85 17.46 9.53
CA PRO A 779 8.50 16.24 9.02
C PRO A 779 7.48 15.19 8.60
N THR A 780 7.65 14.63 7.43
CA THR A 780 6.85 13.49 6.98
C THR A 780 7.31 12.22 7.70
N ASP A 781 6.53 11.15 7.62
CA ASP A 781 6.96 9.86 8.15
C ASP A 781 8.24 9.37 7.44
N ASN A 782 8.43 9.73 6.16
CA ASN A 782 9.65 9.44 5.42
C ASN A 782 10.87 10.29 5.85
N ASP A 783 10.66 11.36 6.60
CA ASP A 783 11.74 12.15 7.21
C ASP A 783 12.20 11.59 8.58
N MET A 784 11.74 10.40 8.98
CA MET A 784 11.95 9.90 10.36
C MET A 784 13.40 9.85 10.82
N TYR A 785 14.35 9.68 9.91
CA TYR A 785 15.77 9.67 10.22
C TYR A 785 16.40 11.07 10.08
N ILE A 786 16.17 11.73 8.95
CA ILE A 786 16.80 13.02 8.66
C ILE A 786 16.31 14.15 9.60
N LYS A 787 15.06 14.06 10.09
CA LYS A 787 14.53 15.07 11.06
C LYS A 787 15.36 15.21 12.31
N SER A 788 16.07 14.16 12.72
CA SER A 788 16.98 14.22 13.87
C SER A 788 18.17 15.12 13.57
N GLU A 789 18.71 15.08 12.36
CA GLU A 789 19.81 15.95 11.91
C GLU A 789 19.32 17.40 11.73
N TRP A 790 18.12 17.61 11.18
CA TRP A 790 17.51 18.94 11.08
C TRP A 790 17.30 19.59 12.46
N ARG A 791 16.88 18.81 13.46
CA ARG A 791 16.73 19.31 14.84
C ARG A 791 18.06 19.59 15.53
N LYS A 792 19.11 18.79 15.28
CA LYS A 792 20.48 19.09 15.74
C LYS A 792 21.01 20.38 15.11
N ALA A 793 20.64 20.64 13.85
CA ALA A 793 20.94 21.86 13.12
C ALA A 793 20.04 23.05 13.53
N HIS A 794 19.06 22.84 14.41
CA HIS A 794 18.07 23.82 14.86
C HIS A 794 17.24 24.47 13.74
N TYR A 795 16.97 23.75 12.67
CA TYR A 795 16.15 24.28 11.56
C TYR A 795 14.73 24.63 12.00
N ASP A 796 14.16 23.89 12.95
CA ASP A 796 12.85 24.12 13.59
C ASP A 796 12.78 25.41 14.44
N LYS A 797 13.92 26.06 14.70
CA LYS A 797 14.05 27.27 15.53
C LYS A 797 14.81 28.38 14.81
N ALA A 798 15.03 28.22 13.52
CA ALA A 798 15.77 29.18 12.73
C ALA A 798 14.99 30.46 12.50
N TYR A 799 15.70 31.58 12.47
CA TYR A 799 15.12 32.88 12.19
C TYR A 799 16.08 33.75 11.38
N THR A 800 15.55 34.79 10.74
CA THR A 800 16.33 35.69 9.92
C THR A 800 16.93 36.84 10.75
N ARG A 801 18.21 37.10 10.55
CA ARG A 801 18.95 38.25 11.13
C ARG A 801 19.63 39.07 10.05
N ALA A 802 19.24 40.35 9.93
CA ALA A 802 19.89 41.29 9.04
C ALA A 802 21.04 42.05 9.76
N TYR A 803 22.09 42.31 9.03
CA TYR A 803 23.30 43.01 9.50
C TYR A 803 23.37 44.44 8.97
N THR A 804 23.12 44.65 7.69
CA THR A 804 23.14 45.94 7.02
C THR A 804 21.94 46.00 6.06
N THR A 805 21.41 47.21 5.90
CA THR A 805 20.34 47.46 4.94
C THR A 805 20.61 48.79 4.25
N GLU A 806 20.66 48.75 2.93
CA GLU A 806 20.77 49.92 2.07
C GLU A 806 19.42 50.21 1.40
N VAL A 807 19.00 51.45 1.40
CA VAL A 807 17.76 51.91 0.78
C VAL A 807 18.08 52.89 -0.34
N VAL A 808 17.75 52.57 -1.56
CA VAL A 808 17.98 53.41 -2.73
C VAL A 808 16.63 53.78 -3.35
N GLN A 809 16.22 55.04 -3.18
CA GLN A 809 15.02 55.56 -3.76
C GLN A 809 15.28 56.06 -5.19
N GLY A 810 14.59 55.48 -6.17
CA GLY A 810 14.59 55.89 -7.57
C GLY A 810 13.39 56.76 -7.93
N LYS A 811 13.30 57.15 -9.20
CA LYS A 811 12.19 57.95 -9.74
C LYS A 811 10.84 57.22 -9.67
N HIS A 812 10.82 55.89 -9.84
CA HIS A 812 9.60 55.08 -10.00
C HIS A 812 9.54 53.87 -9.04
N GLY A 813 10.36 53.83 -8.00
CA GLY A 813 10.43 52.75 -7.06
C GLY A 813 11.51 52.91 -6.01
N VAL A 814 11.54 51.98 -5.06
CA VAL A 814 12.58 51.90 -4.05
C VAL A 814 13.19 50.51 -4.09
N LYS A 815 14.51 50.43 -3.98
CA LYS A 815 15.27 49.18 -3.85
C LYS A 815 15.86 49.12 -2.46
N ILE A 816 15.61 48.03 -1.74
CA ILE A 816 16.08 47.75 -0.40
C ILE A 816 16.92 46.50 -0.47
N THR A 817 18.21 46.65 -0.20
CA THR A 817 19.16 45.53 -0.20
C THR A 817 19.69 45.28 1.20
N SER A 818 19.48 44.09 1.72
CA SER A 818 19.93 43.72 3.05
C SER A 818 20.91 42.54 2.96
N HIS A 819 22.02 42.64 3.67
CA HIS A 819 22.85 41.50 3.97
C HIS A 819 22.33 40.88 5.27
N ALA A 820 21.95 39.61 5.20
CA ALA A 820 21.28 38.88 6.27
C ALA A 820 21.78 37.44 6.38
N SER A 821 21.30 36.73 7.38
CA SER A 821 21.54 35.32 7.54
C SER A 821 20.31 34.61 8.12
N VAL A 822 20.14 33.34 7.82
CA VAL A 822 19.34 32.43 8.64
C VAL A 822 20.24 31.89 9.74
N VAL A 823 19.81 32.06 10.98
CA VAL A 823 20.55 31.71 12.17
C VAL A 823 19.66 30.98 13.16
N ALA A 824 20.29 30.22 14.05
CA ALA A 824 19.64 29.63 15.20
C ALA A 824 20.56 29.70 16.40
N GLU A 825 20.02 29.52 17.60
CA GLU A 825 20.81 29.56 18.83
C GLU A 825 21.80 28.40 18.86
N THR A 826 22.98 28.66 19.43
CA THR A 826 24.05 27.65 19.70
C THR A 826 24.74 27.05 18.47
N VAL A 827 24.36 27.38 17.27
CA VAL A 827 25.01 26.96 16.02
C VAL A 827 25.53 28.13 15.20
N GLN A 828 26.42 27.88 14.25
CA GLN A 828 26.90 28.90 13.30
C GLN A 828 25.77 29.31 12.33
N LYS A 829 26.04 30.28 11.48
CA LYS A 829 25.08 30.69 10.45
C LYS A 829 24.71 29.52 9.53
N ILE A 830 23.42 29.27 9.36
CA ILE A 830 22.93 28.24 8.48
C ILE A 830 23.02 28.70 7.02
N LEU A 831 22.49 29.91 6.74
CA LEU A 831 22.53 30.52 5.42
C LEU A 831 23.10 31.96 5.52
N ASP A 832 23.90 32.32 4.56
CA ASP A 832 24.29 33.71 4.33
C ASP A 832 23.48 34.27 3.17
N LEU A 833 22.87 35.45 3.32
CA LEU A 833 21.83 35.94 2.42
C LEU A 833 22.10 37.35 1.95
N THR A 834 21.81 37.60 0.67
CA THR A 834 21.54 38.96 0.15
C THR A 834 20.08 39.02 -0.26
N ILE A 835 19.27 39.78 0.48
CA ILE A 835 17.85 39.96 0.23
C ILE A 835 17.63 41.33 -0.41
N THR A 836 17.07 41.35 -1.60
CA THR A 836 16.72 42.57 -2.31
C THR A 836 15.22 42.62 -2.59
N TRP A 837 14.56 43.66 -2.03
CA TRP A 837 13.20 44.02 -2.35
C TRP A 837 13.18 45.24 -3.26
N THR A 838 12.53 45.13 -4.41
CA THR A 838 12.28 46.25 -5.31
C THR A 838 10.77 46.51 -5.33
N ILE A 839 10.37 47.68 -4.84
CA ILE A 839 8.98 48.05 -4.74
C ILE A 839 8.73 49.21 -5.69
N ASP A 840 7.82 49.02 -6.63
CA ASP A 840 7.43 50.06 -7.63
C ASP A 840 6.37 51.01 -7.09
N ALA A 841 6.10 52.04 -7.88
CA ALA A 841 5.12 53.09 -7.51
C ALA A 841 3.64 52.59 -7.48
N ALA A 842 3.36 51.45 -8.05
CA ALA A 842 2.05 50.77 -8.01
C ALA A 842 1.90 49.83 -6.82
N GLY A 843 2.99 49.54 -6.08
CA GLY A 843 2.99 48.60 -4.94
C GLY A 843 3.34 47.16 -5.29
N LYS A 844 3.80 46.90 -6.51
CA LYS A 844 4.38 45.61 -6.89
C LYS A 844 5.72 45.41 -6.17
N ILE A 845 5.96 44.22 -5.69
CA ILE A 845 7.15 43.80 -4.94
C ILE A 845 7.88 42.75 -5.74
N ASP A 846 9.08 43.05 -6.20
CA ASP A 846 10.01 42.06 -6.78
C ASP A 846 11.03 41.65 -5.70
N ALA A 847 11.12 40.35 -5.44
CA ALA A 847 12.06 39.70 -4.55
C ALA A 847 13.26 39.14 -5.33
N ASP A 848 14.46 39.30 -4.78
CA ASP A 848 15.68 38.68 -5.28
C ASP A 848 16.53 38.28 -4.07
N ILE A 849 16.59 36.98 -3.80
CA ILE A 849 17.26 36.40 -2.65
C ILE A 849 18.39 35.50 -3.12
N GLU A 850 19.62 35.91 -2.85
CA GLU A 850 20.82 35.08 -3.04
C GLU A 850 21.16 34.41 -1.70
N ALA A 851 21.36 33.12 -1.71
CA ALA A 851 21.64 32.31 -0.54
C ALA A 851 22.88 31.46 -0.71
N THR A 852 23.71 31.40 0.33
CA THR A 852 24.84 30.47 0.44
C THR A 852 24.69 29.67 1.73
N LYS A 853 24.57 28.35 1.58
CA LYS A 853 24.45 27.40 2.72
C LYS A 853 25.85 27.07 3.24
N ASP A 854 26.02 27.03 4.55
CA ASP A 854 27.19 26.44 5.16
C ASP A 854 27.19 24.91 4.92
N GLY A 855 28.28 24.41 4.33
CA GLY A 855 28.40 23.00 3.91
C GLY A 855 28.42 21.98 5.05
N GLU A 856 28.62 22.42 6.31
CA GLU A 856 28.54 21.55 7.49
C GLU A 856 27.09 21.21 7.91
N PHE A 857 26.11 21.97 7.39
CA PHE A 857 24.70 21.72 7.68
C PHE A 857 24.08 20.66 6.75
N PRO A 858 23.11 19.87 7.23
CA PRO A 858 22.39 18.90 6.41
C PRO A 858 21.60 19.58 5.28
N ASP A 859 21.01 18.77 4.41
CA ASP A 859 20.11 19.24 3.35
C ASP A 859 18.95 20.02 3.95
N LEU A 860 18.50 21.05 3.22
CA LEU A 860 17.38 21.87 3.67
C LEU A 860 16.05 21.13 3.46
N PRO A 861 15.12 21.12 4.44
CA PRO A 861 13.76 20.65 4.23
C PRO A 861 13.03 21.42 3.14
N ARG A 862 13.20 22.75 3.13
CA ARG A 862 12.68 23.72 2.16
C ARG A 862 13.42 25.05 2.26
N PHE A 863 13.21 25.91 1.29
CA PHE A 863 13.57 27.33 1.38
C PHE A 863 12.55 28.20 0.65
N GLY A 864 11.96 29.15 1.36
CA GLY A 864 11.04 30.10 0.79
C GLY A 864 10.59 31.20 1.76
N VAL A 865 9.54 31.91 1.39
CA VAL A 865 8.87 32.87 2.27
C VAL A 865 7.56 32.30 2.77
N ARG A 866 7.28 32.50 4.05
CA ARG A 866 6.03 32.15 4.72
C ARG A 866 5.27 33.42 5.10
N MET A 867 4.04 33.53 4.62
CA MET A 867 3.16 34.69 4.88
C MET A 867 1.91 34.24 5.61
N PHE A 868 1.46 35.02 6.55
CA PHE A 868 0.23 34.79 7.32
C PHE A 868 -0.82 35.78 6.84
N LEU A 869 -1.65 35.35 5.91
CA LEU A 869 -2.59 36.21 5.19
C LEU A 869 -3.99 36.24 5.81
N ASP A 870 -4.76 37.29 5.49
CA ASP A 870 -6.18 37.36 5.91
C ASP A 870 -6.93 36.09 5.50
N LYS A 871 -7.52 35.39 6.48
CA LYS A 871 -8.26 34.13 6.30
C LYS A 871 -9.39 34.20 5.28
N LYS A 872 -9.82 35.42 4.90
CA LYS A 872 -10.82 35.65 3.84
C LYS A 872 -10.27 35.40 2.42
N LEU A 873 -8.96 35.26 2.25
CA LEU A 873 -8.32 34.90 0.98
C LEU A 873 -8.35 33.38 0.79
N ALA A 874 -9.55 32.83 0.75
CA ALA A 874 -9.80 31.38 0.80
C ALA A 874 -9.78 30.70 -0.57
N ASP A 875 -9.89 31.45 -1.68
CA ASP A 875 -9.90 30.91 -3.03
C ASP A 875 -8.50 30.94 -3.64
N VAL A 876 -8.07 29.82 -4.19
CA VAL A 876 -6.77 29.67 -4.85
C VAL A 876 -6.99 29.46 -6.35
N ARG A 877 -6.18 30.14 -7.15
CA ARG A 877 -6.03 29.87 -8.58
C ARG A 877 -4.57 29.82 -8.93
N TYR A 878 -4.12 28.75 -9.56
CA TYR A 878 -2.71 28.58 -9.89
C TYR A 878 -2.50 27.93 -11.24
N PHE A 879 -1.32 28.19 -11.85
CA PHE A 879 -0.79 27.46 -13.00
C PHE A 879 0.46 26.73 -12.57
N GLY A 880 0.41 25.41 -12.65
CA GLY A 880 1.45 24.51 -12.21
C GLY A 880 0.94 23.07 -12.16
N MET A 881 1.66 22.19 -11.50
CA MET A 881 1.27 20.79 -11.35
C MET A 881 0.14 20.61 -10.32
N GLY A 882 -0.94 19.91 -10.72
CA GLY A 882 -2.13 19.65 -9.92
C GLY A 882 -3.09 18.66 -10.58
N PRO A 883 -4.34 18.52 -10.06
CA PRO A 883 -4.90 19.20 -8.89
C PRO A 883 -4.43 18.68 -7.53
N GLN A 884 -3.86 17.44 -7.48
CA GLN A 884 -3.33 16.83 -6.27
C GLN A 884 -2.03 17.53 -5.83
N GLU A 885 -1.65 17.32 -4.55
CA GLU A 885 -0.33 17.70 -4.08
C GLU A 885 0.77 17.10 -4.95
N SER A 886 1.85 17.81 -5.08
CA SER A 886 2.98 17.37 -5.89
C SER A 886 4.31 17.88 -5.33
N TYR A 887 5.32 17.03 -5.44
CA TYR A 887 6.69 17.28 -5.01
C TYR A 887 7.64 16.91 -6.14
N ARG A 888 8.91 17.27 -6.04
CA ARG A 888 9.88 17.04 -7.13
C ARG A 888 10.07 15.57 -7.49
N ASP A 889 9.83 14.63 -6.56
CA ASP A 889 9.93 13.18 -6.72
C ASP A 889 8.55 12.47 -6.71
N LYS A 890 7.46 13.19 -6.36
CA LYS A 890 6.09 12.68 -6.29
C LYS A 890 5.16 13.62 -7.06
N HIS A 891 5.02 13.41 -8.35
CA HIS A 891 4.22 14.30 -9.21
C HIS A 891 3.61 13.61 -10.44
N GLN A 892 3.74 12.29 -10.60
CA GLN A 892 3.19 11.57 -11.74
C GLN A 892 1.65 11.61 -11.76
N ALA A 893 0.99 11.71 -10.59
CA ALA A 893 -0.47 11.89 -10.50
C ALA A 893 -0.94 13.28 -10.95
N ALA A 894 -0.04 14.27 -11.03
CA ALA A 894 -0.33 15.65 -11.36
C ALA A 894 0.00 15.97 -12.82
N SER A 895 -0.55 17.07 -13.33
CA SER A 895 -0.25 17.61 -14.65
C SER A 895 -0.36 19.13 -14.64
N HIS A 896 0.31 19.81 -15.60
CA HIS A 896 0.22 21.24 -15.72
C HIS A 896 -1.18 21.70 -16.15
N GLY A 897 -1.73 22.62 -15.39
CA GLY A 897 -3.06 23.15 -15.63
C GLY A 897 -3.32 24.47 -14.92
N LEU A 898 -4.41 25.13 -15.29
CA LEU A 898 -4.93 26.27 -14.57
C LEU A 898 -6.02 25.79 -13.62
N TYR A 899 -5.63 25.58 -12.38
CA TYR A 899 -6.51 25.02 -11.35
C TYR A 899 -7.15 26.09 -10.48
N ARG A 900 -8.26 25.71 -9.88
CA ARG A 900 -8.98 26.49 -8.88
C ARG A 900 -9.43 25.56 -7.76
N ALA A 901 -9.21 26.00 -6.54
CA ALA A 901 -9.57 25.26 -5.34
C ALA A 901 -9.93 26.23 -4.21
N ASN A 902 -10.56 25.74 -3.17
CA ASN A 902 -10.55 26.40 -1.88
C ASN A 902 -9.32 25.90 -1.10
N ILE A 903 -8.77 26.70 -0.19
CA ILE A 903 -7.59 26.32 0.61
C ILE A 903 -7.82 25.01 1.37
N GLY A 904 -9.03 24.79 1.89
CA GLY A 904 -9.37 23.52 2.56
C GLY A 904 -9.25 22.29 1.65
N ASP A 905 -9.49 22.45 0.34
CA ASP A 905 -9.42 21.36 -0.64
C ASP A 905 -7.96 21.01 -1.05
N LEU A 906 -6.99 21.84 -0.68
CA LEU A 906 -5.57 21.59 -0.92
C LEU A 906 -4.93 20.76 0.20
N HIS A 907 -5.64 20.55 1.31
CA HIS A 907 -5.15 19.81 2.46
C HIS A 907 -5.37 18.32 2.27
N GLU A 908 -4.31 17.52 2.30
CA GLU A 908 -4.40 16.06 2.42
C GLU A 908 -4.48 15.69 3.90
N ASP A 909 -5.54 14.97 4.26
CA ASP A 909 -5.91 14.75 5.66
C ASP A 909 -5.26 13.47 6.23
N TYR A 910 -3.93 13.34 6.11
CA TYR A 910 -3.19 12.23 6.68
C TYR A 910 -3.56 12.03 8.16
N ILE A 911 -3.85 10.80 8.56
CA ILE A 911 -4.28 10.47 9.93
C ILE A 911 -3.28 10.99 10.95
N ARG A 912 -1.99 10.78 10.70
CA ARG A 912 -0.93 11.50 11.40
C ARG A 912 -0.54 12.74 10.62
N PRO A 913 -0.82 13.96 11.14
CA PRO A 913 -0.52 15.20 10.44
C PRO A 913 0.97 15.37 10.15
N GLN A 914 1.27 15.85 8.96
CA GLN A 914 2.61 16.06 8.44
C GLN A 914 2.58 17.02 7.26
N GLU A 915 3.71 17.38 6.66
CA GLU A 915 3.78 18.21 5.46
C GLU A 915 2.88 17.62 4.38
N ASN A 916 2.01 18.45 3.80
CA ASN A 916 1.09 18.08 2.75
C ASN A 916 0.66 19.30 1.92
N GLY A 917 0.00 19.07 0.78
CA GLY A 917 -0.64 20.11 -0.02
C GLY A 917 0.32 21.05 -0.74
N SER A 918 1.59 20.69 -0.93
CA SER A 918 2.48 21.45 -1.81
C SER A 918 2.13 21.23 -3.28
N HIS A 919 2.36 22.24 -4.11
CA HIS A 919 2.22 22.18 -5.56
C HIS A 919 3.54 22.56 -6.23
N TYR A 920 4.08 21.62 -7.00
CA TYR A 920 5.36 21.73 -7.66
C TYR A 920 5.25 22.36 -9.04
N ASP A 921 6.35 22.95 -9.53
CA ASP A 921 6.51 23.48 -10.87
C ASP A 921 5.43 24.52 -11.26
N CYS A 922 5.23 25.51 -10.37
CA CYS A 922 4.26 26.58 -10.54
C CYS A 922 4.93 27.87 -11.03
N GLU A 923 4.29 28.58 -11.96
CA GLU A 923 4.74 29.90 -12.41
C GLU A 923 3.83 31.04 -11.90
N TYR A 924 2.62 30.67 -11.44
CA TYR A 924 1.61 31.62 -11.02
C TYR A 924 0.73 31.00 -9.94
N VAL A 925 0.48 31.76 -8.86
CA VAL A 925 -0.53 31.45 -7.84
C VAL A 925 -1.19 32.73 -7.36
N GLU A 926 -2.51 32.69 -7.22
CA GLU A 926 -3.36 33.79 -6.78
C GLU A 926 -4.22 33.31 -5.60
N LEU A 927 -4.07 33.93 -4.43
CA LEU A 927 -4.98 33.78 -3.32
C LEU A 927 -5.93 34.96 -3.32
N ASN A 928 -7.22 34.69 -3.32
CA ASN A 928 -8.21 35.77 -3.48
C ASN A 928 -9.56 35.47 -2.81
N ASN A 929 -10.40 36.49 -2.87
CA ASN A 929 -11.84 36.41 -2.64
C ASN A 929 -12.57 37.23 -3.70
N SER A 930 -13.86 37.45 -3.53
CA SER A 930 -14.66 38.23 -4.50
C SER A 930 -14.20 39.70 -4.64
N ARG A 931 -13.37 40.25 -3.75
CA ARG A 931 -13.05 41.68 -3.64
C ARG A 931 -11.56 42.02 -3.81
N TYR A 932 -10.66 41.20 -3.35
CA TYR A 932 -9.21 41.46 -3.37
C TYR A 932 -8.43 40.17 -3.33
N GLY A 933 -7.12 40.25 -3.61
CA GLY A 933 -6.27 39.09 -3.63
C GLY A 933 -4.78 39.47 -3.63
N ILE A 934 -3.93 38.44 -3.57
CA ILE A 934 -2.49 38.58 -3.75
C ILE A 934 -2.03 37.53 -4.77
N VAL A 935 -1.14 37.95 -5.63
CA VAL A 935 -0.52 37.03 -6.62
C VAL A 935 0.95 36.86 -6.27
N ALA A 936 1.43 35.62 -6.35
CA ALA A 936 2.84 35.30 -6.48
C ALA A 936 3.11 34.77 -7.88
N SER A 937 4.17 35.24 -8.51
CA SER A 937 4.55 34.86 -9.85
C SER A 937 6.07 34.89 -10.01
N ALA A 938 6.64 34.03 -10.85
CA ALA A 938 8.08 34.04 -11.12
C ALA A 938 8.40 33.68 -12.58
N GLU A 939 9.60 34.02 -13.04
CA GLU A 939 10.09 33.58 -14.34
C GLU A 939 10.57 32.13 -14.37
N LYS A 940 11.09 31.66 -13.24
CA LYS A 940 11.40 30.24 -13.00
C LYS A 940 10.33 29.67 -12.11
N ALA A 941 9.95 28.46 -12.40
CA ALA A 941 8.96 27.76 -11.58
C ALA A 941 9.39 27.64 -10.12
N PHE A 942 8.42 27.65 -9.26
CA PHE A 942 8.54 27.57 -7.82
C PHE A 942 7.50 26.59 -7.25
N SER A 943 7.61 26.24 -5.99
CA SER A 943 6.56 25.51 -5.31
C SER A 943 5.74 26.43 -4.41
N PHE A 944 4.45 26.14 -4.22
CA PHE A 944 3.66 26.85 -3.21
C PHE A 944 2.88 25.88 -2.33
N ASN A 945 2.59 26.34 -1.14
CA ASN A 945 1.65 25.69 -0.21
C ASN A 945 0.72 26.76 0.36
N ALA A 946 -0.57 26.47 0.46
CA ALA A 946 -1.54 27.32 1.12
C ALA A 946 -2.43 26.46 2.01
N SER A 947 -2.39 26.73 3.31
CA SER A 947 -3.02 25.90 4.33
C SER A 947 -3.70 26.74 5.42
N TYR A 948 -4.64 26.17 6.12
CA TYR A 948 -5.15 26.71 7.39
C TYR A 948 -4.32 26.26 8.60
N TYR A 949 -3.30 25.40 8.41
CA TYR A 949 -2.46 24.89 9.49
C TYR A 949 -1.02 25.38 9.32
N THR A 950 -0.35 25.67 10.44
CA THR A 950 1.09 25.93 10.45
C THR A 950 1.86 24.61 10.45
N GLN A 951 3.13 24.64 10.05
CA GLN A 951 4.01 23.45 10.13
C GLN A 951 4.17 22.97 11.58
N GLU A 952 4.20 23.88 12.52
CA GLU A 952 4.29 23.61 13.96
C GLU A 952 3.03 22.93 14.50
N GLU A 953 1.85 23.29 14.00
CA GLU A 953 0.60 22.61 14.36
C GLU A 953 0.55 21.19 13.80
N LEU A 954 0.91 21.03 12.51
CA LEU A 954 0.97 19.71 11.87
C LEU A 954 1.94 18.77 12.58
N GLU A 955 3.15 19.27 12.93
CA GLU A 955 4.17 18.45 13.60
C GLU A 955 3.77 18.05 15.02
N LYS A 956 3.06 18.93 15.73
CA LYS A 956 2.72 18.75 17.15
C LYS A 956 1.64 17.70 17.37
N LYS A 957 0.74 17.54 16.42
CA LYS A 957 -0.43 16.67 16.55
C LYS A 957 -0.11 15.24 16.14
N THR A 958 -0.72 14.31 16.83
CA THR A 958 -0.61 12.88 16.53
C THR A 958 -1.77 12.39 15.66
N HIS A 959 -2.89 13.11 15.66
CA HIS A 959 -4.07 12.75 14.86
C HIS A 959 -4.67 13.97 14.16
N ASN A 960 -5.22 13.75 12.97
CA ASN A 960 -5.82 14.79 12.14
C ASN A 960 -7.06 15.46 12.76
N TYR A 961 -7.82 14.74 13.58
CA TYR A 961 -8.97 15.30 14.29
C TYR A 961 -8.60 16.28 15.42
N GLU A 962 -7.33 16.30 15.84
CA GLU A 962 -6.81 17.21 16.86
C GLU A 962 -6.38 18.56 16.30
N LEU A 963 -6.28 18.69 14.96
CA LEU A 963 -5.77 19.89 14.30
C LEU A 963 -6.65 21.11 14.58
N THR A 964 -5.98 22.22 14.87
CA THR A 964 -6.60 23.51 15.09
C THR A 964 -6.16 24.50 14.01
N GLU A 965 -7.12 25.09 13.30
CA GLU A 965 -6.82 26.06 12.26
C GLU A 965 -6.16 27.34 12.84
N SER A 966 -5.18 27.88 12.12
CA SER A 966 -4.61 29.21 12.34
C SER A 966 -5.67 30.29 12.18
N ASP A 967 -5.41 31.45 12.73
CA ASP A 967 -6.20 32.67 12.49
C ASP A 967 -5.96 33.25 11.07
N SER A 968 -5.02 32.69 10.34
CA SER A 968 -4.51 33.16 9.06
C SER A 968 -4.51 32.03 8.04
N VAL A 969 -4.49 32.39 6.75
CA VAL A 969 -3.98 31.49 5.71
C VAL A 969 -2.47 31.49 5.80
N VAL A 970 -1.86 30.34 6.00
CA VAL A 970 -0.43 30.12 5.92
C VAL A 970 -0.05 29.89 4.48
N PHE A 971 0.58 30.88 3.85
CA PHE A 971 0.95 30.85 2.44
C PHE A 971 2.47 30.82 2.28
N CYS A 972 2.98 29.73 1.75
CA CYS A 972 4.39 29.55 1.43
C CYS A 972 4.62 29.69 -0.07
N VAL A 973 5.68 30.41 -0.43
CA VAL A 973 6.23 30.50 -1.79
C VAL A 973 7.67 30.04 -1.69
N ASP A 974 7.98 28.91 -2.27
CA ASP A 974 9.22 28.18 -2.03
C ASP A 974 10.07 28.07 -3.31
N TYR A 975 11.37 28.33 -3.15
CA TYR A 975 12.36 28.02 -4.17
C TYR A 975 12.36 26.52 -4.45
N GLU A 976 12.45 25.73 -3.38
CA GLU A 976 12.54 24.29 -3.46
C GLU A 976 12.14 23.61 -2.15
N LEU A 977 11.66 22.36 -2.24
CA LEU A 977 11.48 21.43 -1.13
C LEU A 977 12.37 20.20 -1.35
N ASN A 978 12.88 19.61 -0.28
CA ASN A 978 13.49 18.29 -0.33
C ASN A 978 12.47 17.25 -0.79
N GLY A 979 12.91 16.24 -1.53
CA GLY A 979 12.04 15.13 -1.94
C GLY A 979 11.36 14.43 -0.77
N ILE A 980 10.36 13.63 -1.05
CA ILE A 980 9.59 12.86 -0.07
C ILE A 980 10.24 11.49 0.17
N GLY A 981 10.58 10.77 -0.91
CA GLY A 981 11.18 9.44 -0.84
C GLY A 981 10.29 8.38 -0.21
N SER A 982 10.91 7.32 0.30
CA SER A 982 10.27 6.19 1.00
C SER A 982 11.09 5.73 2.23
N ASN A 983 11.80 6.65 2.87
CA ASN A 983 12.77 6.35 3.95
C ASN A 983 12.14 6.15 5.33
N SER A 984 10.84 5.93 5.42
CA SER A 984 10.22 5.39 6.64
C SER A 984 10.64 3.92 6.87
N CYS A 985 10.73 3.14 5.78
CA CYS A 985 11.36 1.82 5.75
C CYS A 985 11.95 1.60 4.35
N GLY A 986 13.09 2.18 4.06
CA GLY A 986 13.69 2.10 2.73
C GLY A 986 14.93 2.99 2.59
N PRO A 987 15.43 3.18 1.36
CA PRO A 987 16.62 3.98 1.11
C PRO A 987 16.34 5.46 1.35
N VAL A 988 17.41 6.21 1.58
CA VAL A 988 17.37 7.68 1.63
C VAL A 988 16.93 8.25 0.29
N VAL A 989 16.35 9.45 0.32
CA VAL A 989 15.96 10.21 -0.88
C VAL A 989 17.12 10.26 -1.86
N LEU A 990 16.83 9.99 -3.15
CA LEU A 990 17.84 10.02 -4.22
C LEU A 990 18.48 11.40 -4.33
N ASP A 991 19.78 11.45 -4.63
CA ASP A 991 20.56 12.68 -4.67
C ASP A 991 19.94 13.76 -5.58
N GLN A 992 19.32 13.36 -6.69
CA GLN A 992 18.64 14.25 -7.63
C GLN A 992 17.40 14.97 -7.06
N TYR A 993 16.84 14.45 -6.00
CA TYR A 993 15.65 15.01 -5.32
C TYR A 993 16.00 15.66 -3.98
N ARG A 994 17.25 15.65 -3.57
CA ARG A 994 17.70 16.30 -2.34
C ARG A 994 17.88 17.79 -2.56
N PHE A 995 17.51 18.58 -1.56
CA PHE A 995 17.81 20.01 -1.54
C PHE A 995 19.15 20.27 -0.84
N ASN A 996 20.21 19.93 -1.54
CA ASN A 996 21.60 20.02 -1.07
C ASN A 996 22.40 21.18 -1.70
N ASP A 997 21.76 22.09 -2.43
CA ASP A 997 22.39 23.23 -3.06
C ASP A 997 23.14 24.10 -2.04
N VAL A 998 24.41 24.37 -2.31
CA VAL A 998 25.23 25.27 -1.48
C VAL A 998 25.03 26.73 -1.86
N LEU A 999 24.79 27.00 -3.14
CA LEU A 999 24.57 28.35 -3.66
C LEU A 999 23.34 28.36 -4.54
N PHE A 1000 22.35 29.20 -4.21
CA PHE A 1000 21.13 29.30 -5.00
C PHE A 1000 20.56 30.74 -4.97
N ARG A 1001 19.66 31.03 -5.92
CA ARG A 1001 19.01 32.33 -6.05
C ARG A 1001 17.54 32.16 -6.33
N PHE A 1002 16.72 32.80 -5.51
CA PHE A 1002 15.28 32.79 -5.61
C PHE A 1002 14.73 34.15 -6.01
N GLN A 1003 14.01 34.22 -7.13
CA GLN A 1003 13.40 35.42 -7.64
C GLN A 1003 11.91 35.20 -7.84
N PHE A 1004 11.06 36.07 -7.27
CA PHE A 1004 9.64 36.06 -7.43
C PHE A 1004 9.05 37.47 -7.27
N THR A 1005 7.80 37.60 -7.68
CA THR A 1005 7.04 38.87 -7.60
C THR A 1005 5.77 38.66 -6.78
N LEU A 1006 5.48 39.58 -5.86
CA LEU A 1006 4.24 39.64 -5.12
C LEU A 1006 3.42 40.88 -5.56
N VAL A 1007 2.14 40.71 -5.84
CA VAL A 1007 1.23 41.80 -6.24
C VAL A 1007 -0.07 41.70 -5.47
N PRO A 1008 -0.22 42.47 -4.39
CA PRO A 1008 -1.54 42.72 -3.81
C PRO A 1008 -2.43 43.53 -4.77
N TYR A 1009 -3.70 43.19 -4.85
CA TYR A 1009 -4.63 43.88 -5.72
C TYR A 1009 -6.05 43.92 -5.16
N VAL A 1010 -6.87 44.87 -5.68
CA VAL A 1010 -8.31 44.93 -5.41
C VAL A 1010 -9.05 44.81 -6.73
N LYS A 1011 -10.11 44.00 -6.75
CA LYS A 1011 -11.00 43.88 -7.91
C LYS A 1011 -11.82 45.16 -8.03
N GLY A 1012 -11.74 45.82 -9.18
CA GLY A 1012 -12.48 47.04 -9.49
C GLY A 1012 -13.97 46.87 -9.66
#